data_b01fb59b9971cdb3442594067570af6e
#
_entry.id   b01fb59b9971cdb3442594067570af6e
#
_cell.length_a   1.000
_cell.length_b   1.000
_cell.length_c   1.000
_cell.angle_alpha   90.00
_cell.angle_beta   90.00
_cell.angle_gamma   90.00
#
_symmetry.space_group_name_H-M   'P 1'
#
loop_
_entity.id
_entity.type
_entity.pdbx_description
1 polymer ?
#
loop_
_entity_poly.entity_id
_entity_poly.type
_entity_poly.pdbx_seq_one_letter_code
_entity_poly.pdbx_strand_id
1 'polypeptide(L)'
;MKKFLLITILGCALFTSKAQRFSEKSEASEAWVNAQFNKLTPEERIAQLMIVRAHSNLGDAHVKEVTELVTKFNVGGLCFFQGGPIRQAVLTNAYQSLAKTPLMIAIDGEWGLGMRLDSVINFPRQLMMGAVNDANLIYQFGRIVGAQCKRLGIHVNYAPDVDINNNPKNPVINDRSFGEDKYKVAQYGVAYMRGMQDVNVMACAKHFPGHGDVAVDSHYDLPIITKSRNALDSLELYPFKEMIKAGVGSVMMAHLSIPSIDPTNNLPTSLSSIAVQNLLRNDLGYNGITFTDALEMKGVTKFFPKGEASVMSLIAGNDMLCLPGDIEGSIEKVKEAIAAGKLSWEDLNQRVKKVLRAKYNLGLASLQPIDTANLAADLNASTTELNEILAKKALTVLKLDNKNLLPLATKNTKTLYIGIGISKENSFAKSIKNVYNADVVFFSFKDKKDKADSIALLTSSYGAVVVGMHDFSRRPANNFGISDAALGLLSKVQGANTINFCFGNPYAVANLCNANNVVVCYEDDAITQKAGIQLLQGTTQPEGKLPVTVCDNFSFGSGIETTSFFNTAVPEEVGMSSVGLQKIDSIAKAAIDSAAIPGCVVFVAKNGKVVYNKAFGTTNYNNTDPMQTDMVFDLASVTKISATTVAIMKLVETKKVQLNKTIGDYIPWVRGSDKASIKISDLLLHQAGLVPFITFHKEVLDPTTNKPSPKYFSTTATPQFPVRVAENVYLRNDWQDSMYARILSSSRPTSGKYVYSDNDFIFLGKVVESVTGM
;
A
#
# COMPACT_ATOMS: atom_id res chain seq x y z
N MET A 1 53.41 1.37 -1.96
CA MET A 1 52.26 1.68 -2.79
C MET A 1 51.56 0.39 -3.29
N LYS A 2 51.17 -0.57 -2.42
CA LYS A 2 50.41 -1.81 -2.84
C LYS A 2 49.44 -2.32 -1.77
N LYS A 3 48.93 -1.45 -0.88
CA LYS A 3 47.93 -1.85 0.14
C LYS A 3 46.62 -1.04 0.15
N PHE A 4 46.38 -0.19 -0.87
CA PHE A 4 45.17 0.68 -0.91
C PHE A 4 44.14 0.29 -1.98
N LEU A 5 44.34 -0.85 -2.71
CA LEU A 5 43.47 -1.24 -3.81
C LEU A 5 42.52 -2.40 -3.47
N LEU A 6 42.50 -2.89 -2.21
CA LEU A 6 41.68 -4.05 -1.86
C LEU A 6 40.41 -3.72 -1.05
N ILE A 7 40.22 -2.45 -0.64
CA ILE A 7 39.06 -2.04 0.20
C ILE A 7 37.89 -1.48 -0.65
N THR A 8 38.16 -1.05 -1.88
CA THR A 8 37.14 -0.43 -2.73
C THR A 8 36.26 -1.43 -3.48
N ILE A 9 36.62 -2.72 -3.54
CA ILE A 9 35.85 -3.76 -4.24
C ILE A 9 34.83 -4.46 -3.32
N LEU A 10 35.02 -4.39 -1.99
CA LEU A 10 34.10 -5.04 -1.04
C LEU A 10 32.83 -4.21 -0.74
N GLY A 11 32.85 -2.90 -1.04
CA GLY A 11 31.71 -2.00 -0.78
C GLY A 11 30.61 -2.05 -1.83
N CYS A 12 30.88 -2.52 -3.05
CA CYS A 12 29.88 -2.61 -4.12
C CYS A 12 29.12 -3.94 -4.19
N ALA A 13 29.59 -4.98 -3.49
CA ALA A 13 28.97 -6.31 -3.54
C ALA A 13 27.77 -6.49 -2.60
N LEU A 14 27.52 -5.54 -1.68
CA LEU A 14 26.45 -5.66 -0.66
C LEU A 14 25.11 -5.05 -1.07
N PHE A 15 24.99 -4.40 -2.24
CA PHE A 15 23.73 -3.79 -2.68
C PHE A 15 22.98 -4.56 -3.78
N THR A 16 23.52 -5.67 -4.29
CA THR A 16 22.90 -6.44 -5.39
C THR A 16 22.15 -7.70 -4.97
N SER A 17 22.08 -8.06 -3.69
CA SER A 17 21.64 -9.41 -3.32
C SER A 17 20.17 -9.59 -2.96
N LYS A 18 19.34 -8.54 -2.86
CA LYS A 18 17.91 -8.72 -2.51
C LYS A 18 17.00 -9.03 -3.71
N ALA A 19 17.45 -8.76 -4.93
CA ALA A 19 16.62 -8.87 -6.15
C ALA A 19 16.39 -10.30 -6.66
N GLN A 20 17.12 -11.32 -6.18
CA GLN A 20 17.03 -12.68 -6.70
C GLN A 20 16.77 -13.75 -5.63
N ARG A 21 16.19 -13.36 -4.50
CA ARG A 21 16.03 -14.21 -3.32
C ARG A 21 15.52 -15.62 -3.61
N PHE A 22 14.48 -15.75 -4.46
CA PHE A 22 13.88 -17.05 -4.77
C PHE A 22 14.66 -17.86 -5.82
N SER A 23 15.58 -17.24 -6.54
CA SER A 23 16.47 -17.89 -7.52
C SER A 23 17.90 -18.01 -7.03
N GLU A 24 18.19 -17.60 -5.80
CA GLU A 24 19.53 -17.67 -5.19
C GLU A 24 20.05 -19.10 -5.09
N LYS A 25 21.32 -19.28 -5.43
CA LYS A 25 22.03 -20.54 -5.31
C LYS A 25 22.75 -20.61 -3.98
N SER A 26 22.56 -21.69 -3.24
CA SER A 26 23.37 -22.08 -2.10
C SER A 26 23.78 -23.54 -2.28
N GLU A 27 24.80 -23.98 -1.59
CA GLU A 27 25.25 -25.38 -1.62
C GLU A 27 24.09 -26.34 -1.26
N ALA A 28 23.35 -26.02 -0.20
CA ALA A 28 22.20 -26.79 0.24
C ALA A 28 21.06 -26.79 -0.80
N SER A 29 20.77 -25.64 -1.45
CA SER A 29 19.75 -25.59 -2.49
C SER A 29 20.15 -26.40 -3.72
N GLU A 30 21.42 -26.32 -4.17
CA GLU A 30 21.89 -27.08 -5.33
C GLU A 30 21.94 -28.58 -5.06
N ALA A 31 22.31 -29.00 -3.84
CA ALA A 31 22.24 -30.41 -3.44
C ALA A 31 20.81 -30.95 -3.51
N TRP A 32 19.85 -30.24 -2.94
CA TRP A 32 18.44 -30.62 -2.98
C TRP A 32 17.88 -30.61 -4.41
N VAL A 33 18.18 -29.55 -5.19
CA VAL A 33 17.75 -29.44 -6.60
C VAL A 33 18.24 -30.63 -7.41
N ASN A 34 19.55 -31.00 -7.31
CA ASN A 34 20.08 -32.12 -8.05
C ASN A 34 19.48 -33.44 -7.57
N ALA A 35 19.26 -33.63 -6.27
CA ALA A 35 18.61 -34.82 -5.72
C ALA A 35 17.15 -34.99 -6.23
N GLN A 36 16.37 -33.91 -6.35
CA GLN A 36 15.03 -33.98 -6.92
C GLN A 36 15.08 -34.19 -8.43
N PHE A 37 15.88 -33.39 -9.14
CA PHE A 37 15.98 -33.43 -10.60
C PHE A 37 16.35 -34.83 -11.13
N ASN A 38 17.29 -35.50 -10.47
CA ASN A 38 17.76 -36.84 -10.90
C ASN A 38 16.71 -37.95 -10.73
N LYS A 39 15.63 -37.71 -9.98
CA LYS A 39 14.50 -38.64 -9.83
C LYS A 39 13.45 -38.47 -10.90
N LEU A 40 13.49 -37.38 -11.69
CA LEU A 40 12.48 -37.05 -12.69
C LEU A 40 12.71 -37.75 -14.00
N THR A 41 11.67 -38.37 -14.54
CA THR A 41 11.64 -38.81 -15.95
C THR A 41 11.62 -37.60 -16.89
N PRO A 42 11.90 -37.75 -18.19
CA PRO A 42 11.76 -36.68 -19.16
C PRO A 42 10.37 -35.99 -19.15
N GLU A 43 9.29 -36.81 -19.07
CA GLU A 43 7.90 -36.33 -18.99
C GLU A 43 7.65 -35.54 -17.73
N GLU A 44 8.11 -36.04 -16.59
CA GLU A 44 7.99 -35.35 -15.29
C GLU A 44 8.76 -34.02 -15.28
N ARG A 45 9.91 -33.94 -15.97
CA ARG A 45 10.64 -32.64 -16.10
C ARG A 45 9.79 -31.60 -16.83
N ILE A 46 9.10 -32.01 -17.89
CA ILE A 46 8.17 -31.11 -18.60
C ILE A 46 7.00 -30.70 -17.66
N ALA A 47 6.39 -31.67 -16.99
CA ALA A 47 5.26 -31.45 -16.10
C ALA A 47 5.61 -30.57 -14.87
N GLN A 48 6.89 -30.61 -14.41
CA GLN A 48 7.36 -29.73 -13.34
C GLN A 48 7.31 -28.24 -13.70
N LEU A 49 7.21 -27.90 -14.97
CA LEU A 49 7.01 -26.52 -15.45
C LEU A 49 5.53 -26.14 -15.59
N MET A 50 4.59 -26.97 -15.15
CA MET A 50 3.14 -26.75 -15.29
C MET A 50 2.49 -26.55 -13.93
N ILE A 51 1.63 -25.53 -13.84
CA ILE A 51 0.72 -25.29 -12.71
C ILE A 51 -0.70 -25.56 -13.20
N VAL A 52 -1.40 -26.46 -12.54
CA VAL A 52 -2.75 -26.87 -12.90
C VAL A 52 -3.81 -26.29 -11.97
N ARG A 53 -5.02 -26.22 -12.47
CA ARG A 53 -6.18 -25.67 -11.76
C ARG A 53 -6.61 -26.59 -10.60
N ALA A 54 -6.90 -26.02 -9.46
CA ALA A 54 -7.51 -26.71 -8.32
C ALA A 54 -8.64 -25.88 -7.71
N HIS A 55 -9.67 -26.54 -7.24
CA HIS A 55 -10.80 -25.96 -6.51
C HIS A 55 -11.08 -26.78 -5.26
N SER A 56 -11.58 -26.15 -4.21
CA SER A 56 -12.00 -26.84 -2.99
C SER A 56 -13.53 -26.90 -2.79
N ASN A 57 -14.32 -26.57 -3.85
CA ASN A 57 -15.77 -26.55 -3.83
C ASN A 57 -16.45 -27.30 -4.99
N LEU A 58 -15.67 -28.01 -5.84
CA LEU A 58 -16.23 -28.73 -6.99
C LEU A 58 -16.49 -30.24 -6.74
N GLY A 59 -16.25 -30.70 -5.51
CA GLY A 59 -16.56 -32.08 -5.09
C GLY A 59 -15.57 -33.13 -5.55
N ASP A 60 -15.91 -34.42 -5.31
CA ASP A 60 -15.00 -35.56 -5.40
C ASP A 60 -14.49 -35.83 -6.82
N ALA A 61 -15.29 -35.55 -7.84
CA ALA A 61 -14.88 -35.76 -9.23
C ALA A 61 -13.67 -34.89 -9.59
N HIS A 62 -13.69 -33.60 -9.18
CA HIS A 62 -12.57 -32.70 -9.38
C HIS A 62 -11.36 -33.06 -8.51
N VAL A 63 -11.60 -33.51 -7.27
CA VAL A 63 -10.52 -34.00 -6.40
C VAL A 63 -9.80 -35.20 -7.04
N LYS A 64 -10.55 -36.13 -7.63
CA LYS A 64 -9.98 -37.26 -8.37
C LYS A 64 -9.16 -36.80 -9.56
N GLU A 65 -9.69 -35.89 -10.37
CA GLU A 65 -8.98 -35.30 -11.52
C GLU A 65 -7.63 -34.69 -11.11
N VAL A 66 -7.63 -33.81 -10.10
CA VAL A 66 -6.40 -33.17 -9.61
C VAL A 66 -5.45 -34.22 -9.02
N THR A 67 -5.95 -35.22 -8.31
CA THR A 67 -5.15 -36.33 -7.77
C THR A 67 -4.44 -37.08 -8.90
N GLU A 68 -5.14 -37.37 -10.01
CA GLU A 68 -4.56 -38.03 -11.21
C GLU A 68 -3.45 -37.15 -11.82
N LEU A 69 -3.65 -35.85 -11.96
CA LEU A 69 -2.63 -34.93 -12.47
C LEU A 69 -1.37 -34.93 -11.59
N VAL A 70 -1.53 -34.92 -10.28
CA VAL A 70 -0.43 -34.96 -9.30
C VAL A 70 0.32 -36.28 -9.33
N THR A 71 -0.39 -37.42 -9.36
CA THR A 71 0.23 -38.76 -9.24
C THR A 71 0.76 -39.29 -10.53
N LYS A 72 0.03 -39.12 -11.66
CA LYS A 72 0.41 -39.61 -12.99
C LYS A 72 1.53 -38.76 -13.62
N PHE A 73 1.39 -37.43 -13.56
CA PHE A 73 2.30 -36.55 -14.31
C PHE A 73 3.35 -35.89 -13.43
N ASN A 74 3.18 -35.87 -12.11
CA ASN A 74 4.07 -35.16 -11.19
C ASN A 74 4.18 -33.69 -11.54
N VAL A 75 3.03 -32.98 -11.69
CA VAL A 75 2.97 -31.56 -12.08
C VAL A 75 3.72 -30.64 -11.11
N GLY A 76 4.20 -29.49 -11.61
CA GLY A 76 5.01 -28.56 -10.84
C GLY A 76 4.27 -27.86 -9.69
N GLY A 77 2.96 -27.64 -9.83
CA GLY A 77 2.17 -26.95 -8.79
C GLY A 77 0.69 -26.90 -9.08
N LEU A 78 -0.03 -26.32 -8.15
CA LEU A 78 -1.48 -26.11 -8.21
C LEU A 78 -1.80 -24.62 -8.05
N CYS A 79 -2.70 -24.10 -8.87
CA CYS A 79 -3.32 -22.80 -8.67
C CYS A 79 -4.74 -22.99 -8.12
N PHE A 80 -4.96 -22.63 -6.86
CA PHE A 80 -6.28 -22.71 -6.26
C PHE A 80 -7.17 -21.53 -6.66
N PHE A 81 -8.41 -21.86 -7.00
CA PHE A 81 -9.51 -20.95 -7.26
C PHE A 81 -10.55 -21.00 -6.13
N GLN A 82 -11.84 -20.90 -6.47
CA GLN A 82 -12.92 -20.80 -5.48
C GLN A 82 -13.00 -22.01 -4.54
N GLY A 83 -13.38 -21.71 -3.30
CA GLY A 83 -13.66 -22.70 -2.27
C GLY A 83 -13.60 -22.13 -0.86
N GLY A 84 -13.29 -22.98 0.12
CA GLY A 84 -13.15 -22.57 1.51
C GLY A 84 -11.76 -22.85 2.06
N PRO A 85 -11.28 -22.07 3.03
CA PRO A 85 -9.91 -22.18 3.52
C PRO A 85 -9.61 -23.54 4.17
N ILE A 86 -10.53 -24.08 4.97
CA ILE A 86 -10.36 -25.39 5.63
C ILE A 86 -10.32 -26.50 4.56
N ARG A 87 -11.26 -26.48 3.61
CA ARG A 87 -11.30 -27.46 2.53
C ARG A 87 -10.03 -27.41 1.69
N GLN A 88 -9.53 -26.20 1.35
CA GLN A 88 -8.28 -26.03 0.63
C GLN A 88 -7.09 -26.58 1.42
N ALA A 89 -6.99 -26.30 2.72
CA ALA A 89 -5.91 -26.82 3.57
C ALA A 89 -5.88 -28.36 3.59
N VAL A 90 -7.04 -28.99 3.77
CA VAL A 90 -7.18 -30.46 3.74
C VAL A 90 -6.72 -31.02 2.40
N LEU A 91 -7.19 -30.46 1.28
CA LEU A 91 -6.81 -30.90 -0.06
C LEU A 91 -5.33 -30.63 -0.34
N THR A 92 -4.80 -29.50 0.08
CA THR A 92 -3.37 -29.19 -0.08
C THR A 92 -2.52 -30.23 0.65
N ASN A 93 -2.86 -30.58 1.90
CA ASN A 93 -2.16 -31.61 2.65
C ASN A 93 -2.24 -32.98 1.95
N ALA A 94 -3.42 -33.34 1.44
CA ALA A 94 -3.62 -34.59 0.71
C ALA A 94 -2.79 -34.63 -0.58
N TYR A 95 -2.84 -33.59 -1.41
CA TYR A 95 -2.08 -33.54 -2.66
C TYR A 95 -0.56 -33.49 -2.43
N GLN A 96 -0.08 -32.76 -1.40
CA GLN A 96 1.33 -32.74 -1.02
C GLN A 96 1.83 -34.11 -0.56
N SER A 97 0.99 -34.90 0.16
CA SER A 97 1.35 -36.24 0.61
C SER A 97 1.46 -37.28 -0.52
N LEU A 98 0.73 -37.05 -1.61
CA LEU A 98 0.73 -37.90 -2.81
C LEU A 98 1.80 -37.46 -3.84
N ALA A 99 2.27 -36.24 -3.75
CA ALA A 99 3.18 -35.68 -4.72
C ALA A 99 4.60 -36.28 -4.59
N LYS A 100 5.16 -36.75 -5.68
CA LYS A 100 6.56 -37.25 -5.77
C LYS A 100 7.56 -36.12 -5.62
N THR A 101 7.23 -34.95 -6.13
CA THR A 101 8.00 -33.70 -5.97
C THR A 101 7.09 -32.66 -5.31
N PRO A 102 7.53 -31.94 -4.26
CA PRO A 102 6.68 -30.96 -3.57
C PRO A 102 6.01 -29.97 -4.54
N LEU A 103 4.71 -29.77 -4.38
CA LEU A 103 3.89 -28.92 -5.23
C LEU A 103 4.03 -27.45 -4.85
N MET A 104 4.29 -26.58 -5.82
CA MET A 104 4.18 -25.14 -5.65
C MET A 104 2.70 -24.73 -5.64
N ILE A 105 2.20 -24.24 -4.53
CA ILE A 105 0.81 -23.79 -4.41
C ILE A 105 0.73 -22.30 -4.73
N ALA A 106 -0.12 -21.94 -5.67
CA ALA A 106 -0.38 -20.59 -6.12
C ALA A 106 -1.85 -20.20 -5.94
N ILE A 107 -2.13 -18.90 -5.90
CA ILE A 107 -3.47 -18.32 -5.88
C ILE A 107 -3.46 -16.93 -6.53
N ASP A 108 -4.61 -16.49 -7.05
CA ASP A 108 -4.90 -15.09 -7.32
C ASP A 108 -5.57 -14.47 -6.09
N GLY A 109 -4.82 -13.76 -5.30
CA GLY A 109 -5.29 -13.07 -4.09
C GLY A 109 -4.96 -11.58 -4.13
N GLU A 110 -5.38 -10.86 -5.19
CA GLU A 110 -5.04 -9.46 -5.42
C GLU A 110 -5.51 -8.54 -4.28
N TRP A 111 -6.70 -8.81 -3.73
CA TRP A 111 -7.24 -8.16 -2.54
C TRP A 111 -7.43 -9.14 -1.38
N GLY A 112 -6.41 -9.98 -1.16
CA GLY A 112 -6.38 -11.01 -0.13
C GLY A 112 -7.10 -12.30 -0.54
N LEU A 113 -7.03 -13.30 0.35
CA LEU A 113 -7.55 -14.63 0.05
C LEU A 113 -9.08 -14.68 -0.08
N GLY A 114 -9.80 -13.70 0.48
CA GLY A 114 -11.25 -13.56 0.29
C GLY A 114 -11.66 -13.34 -1.17
N MET A 115 -10.74 -12.97 -2.06
CA MET A 115 -10.99 -12.97 -3.51
C MET A 115 -11.43 -14.34 -4.03
N ARG A 116 -10.96 -15.42 -3.42
CA ARG A 116 -11.18 -16.80 -3.85
C ARG A 116 -11.92 -17.65 -2.82
N LEU A 117 -11.73 -17.35 -1.55
CA LEU A 117 -12.14 -18.23 -0.46
C LEU A 117 -13.33 -17.67 0.31
N ASP A 118 -14.37 -18.47 0.47
CA ASP A 118 -15.46 -18.17 1.41
C ASP A 118 -14.90 -18.06 2.84
N SER A 119 -15.63 -17.40 3.73
CA SER A 119 -15.24 -17.24 5.15
C SER A 119 -13.93 -16.46 5.39
N VAL A 120 -13.32 -15.88 4.35
CA VAL A 120 -12.21 -14.95 4.46
C VAL A 120 -12.68 -13.55 4.07
N ILE A 121 -12.41 -12.56 4.93
CA ILE A 121 -12.80 -11.18 4.71
C ILE A 121 -11.93 -10.58 3.58
N ASN A 122 -12.58 -9.94 2.62
CA ASN A 122 -11.89 -9.22 1.55
C ASN A 122 -11.21 -7.95 2.08
N PHE A 123 -10.07 -7.62 1.50
CA PHE A 123 -9.57 -6.25 1.49
C PHE A 123 -10.23 -5.44 0.37
N PRO A 124 -10.18 -4.11 0.43
CA PRO A 124 -10.58 -3.28 -0.70
C PRO A 124 -9.69 -3.53 -1.91
N ARG A 125 -10.19 -3.21 -3.10
CA ARG A 125 -9.43 -3.33 -4.35
C ARG A 125 -8.35 -2.29 -4.45
N GLN A 126 -7.40 -2.57 -5.33
CA GLN A 126 -6.21 -1.73 -5.50
C GLN A 126 -6.57 -0.28 -5.87
N LEU A 127 -7.66 -0.03 -6.61
CA LEU A 127 -8.07 1.33 -6.98
C LEU A 127 -8.45 2.17 -5.76
N MET A 128 -9.13 1.60 -4.75
CA MET A 128 -9.34 2.28 -3.48
C MET A 128 -8.03 2.51 -2.73
N MET A 129 -7.13 1.53 -2.71
CA MET A 129 -5.81 1.70 -2.12
C MET A 129 -4.99 2.77 -2.85
N GLY A 130 -5.19 2.93 -4.16
CA GLY A 130 -4.64 4.03 -4.95
C GLY A 130 -5.06 5.42 -4.50
N ALA A 131 -6.20 5.55 -3.83
CA ALA A 131 -6.64 6.83 -3.23
C ALA A 131 -5.93 7.15 -1.90
N VAL A 132 -5.37 6.17 -1.22
CA VAL A 132 -4.61 6.34 0.04
C VAL A 132 -3.25 6.99 -0.27
N ASN A 133 -2.78 7.90 0.60
CA ASN A 133 -1.49 8.57 0.44
C ASN A 133 -0.41 8.04 1.40
N ASP A 134 -0.45 6.74 1.72
CA ASP A 134 0.49 6.11 2.63
C ASP A 134 0.93 4.73 2.10
N ALA A 135 2.12 4.67 1.51
CA ALA A 135 2.70 3.43 1.00
C ALA A 135 2.99 2.40 2.11
N ASN A 136 3.14 2.82 3.37
CA ASN A 136 3.35 1.90 4.49
C ASN A 136 2.07 1.08 4.78
N LEU A 137 0.88 1.66 4.62
CA LEU A 137 -0.38 0.90 4.71
C LEU A 137 -0.47 -0.16 3.62
N ILE A 138 0.02 0.12 2.41
CA ILE A 138 0.08 -0.86 1.32
C ILE A 138 1.11 -1.97 1.62
N TYR A 139 2.23 -1.63 2.24
CA TYR A 139 3.18 -2.62 2.73
C TYR A 139 2.57 -3.52 3.83
N GLN A 140 1.85 -2.94 4.79
CA GLN A 140 1.14 -3.70 5.83
C GLN A 140 0.06 -4.61 5.23
N PHE A 141 -0.71 -4.12 4.27
CA PHE A 141 -1.64 -4.93 3.49
C PHE A 141 -0.92 -6.13 2.85
N GLY A 142 0.20 -5.89 2.16
CA GLY A 142 1.02 -6.96 1.57
C GLY A 142 1.50 -7.98 2.61
N ARG A 143 1.91 -7.53 3.79
CA ARG A 143 2.31 -8.44 4.88
C ARG A 143 1.18 -9.32 5.39
N ILE A 144 -0.02 -8.76 5.54
CA ILE A 144 -1.19 -9.53 6.01
C ILE A 144 -1.60 -10.54 4.94
N VAL A 145 -1.69 -10.14 3.66
CA VAL A 145 -1.99 -11.08 2.56
C VAL A 145 -0.92 -12.17 2.47
N GLY A 146 0.36 -11.82 2.58
CA GLY A 146 1.45 -12.80 2.65
C GLY A 146 1.33 -13.75 3.84
N ALA A 147 0.98 -13.24 5.03
CA ALA A 147 0.75 -14.06 6.22
C ALA A 147 -0.45 -15.01 6.03
N GLN A 148 -1.55 -14.55 5.41
CA GLN A 148 -2.69 -15.38 5.03
C GLN A 148 -2.25 -16.51 4.08
N CYS A 149 -1.49 -16.17 3.03
CA CYS A 149 -0.95 -17.15 2.09
C CYS A 149 -0.10 -18.20 2.81
N LYS A 150 0.85 -17.76 3.63
CA LYS A 150 1.73 -18.65 4.38
C LYS A 150 0.97 -19.57 5.35
N ARG A 151 -0.05 -19.04 6.06
CA ARG A 151 -0.89 -19.79 6.99
C ARG A 151 -1.69 -20.89 6.28
N LEU A 152 -2.02 -20.69 5.00
CA LEU A 152 -2.75 -21.65 4.17
C LEU A 152 -1.84 -22.49 3.26
N GLY A 153 -0.50 -22.44 3.43
CA GLY A 153 0.45 -23.21 2.65
C GLY A 153 0.57 -22.77 1.19
N ILE A 154 0.25 -21.49 0.89
CA ILE A 154 0.39 -20.90 -0.43
C ILE A 154 1.78 -20.28 -0.55
N HIS A 155 2.49 -20.59 -1.62
CA HIS A 155 3.87 -20.21 -1.87
C HIS A 155 3.99 -19.00 -2.81
N VAL A 156 3.04 -18.85 -3.75
CA VAL A 156 3.00 -17.79 -4.76
C VAL A 156 1.63 -17.12 -4.75
N ASN A 157 1.60 -15.81 -4.62
CA ASN A 157 0.40 -15.03 -4.90
C ASN A 157 0.58 -14.30 -6.23
N TYR A 158 -0.32 -14.50 -7.19
CA TYR A 158 -0.35 -13.77 -8.46
C TYR A 158 -0.86 -12.33 -8.26
N ALA A 159 -0.07 -11.57 -7.49
CA ALA A 159 -0.25 -10.17 -7.14
C ALA A 159 1.13 -9.52 -6.86
N PRO A 160 1.25 -8.20 -6.99
CA PRO A 160 0.24 -7.19 -7.32
C PRO A 160 -0.07 -7.10 -8.83
N ASP A 161 -1.27 -6.58 -9.15
CA ASP A 161 -1.53 -5.97 -10.43
C ASP A 161 -0.80 -4.62 -10.48
N VAL A 162 0.10 -4.44 -11.45
CA VAL A 162 0.89 -3.20 -11.64
C VAL A 162 0.64 -2.56 -13.01
N ASP A 163 -0.47 -2.95 -13.65
CA ASP A 163 -0.94 -2.30 -14.86
C ASP A 163 -1.39 -0.86 -14.56
N ILE A 164 -1.04 0.07 -15.44
CA ILE A 164 -1.46 1.47 -15.32
C ILE A 164 -2.82 1.62 -15.97
N ASN A 165 -3.83 2.00 -15.18
CA ASN A 165 -5.21 2.10 -15.66
C ASN A 165 -5.46 3.45 -16.36
N ASN A 166 -4.94 3.61 -17.56
CA ASN A 166 -5.07 4.82 -18.38
C ASN A 166 -6.25 4.80 -19.37
N ASN A 167 -7.06 3.75 -19.33
CA ASN A 167 -8.27 3.62 -20.14
C ASN A 167 -9.49 3.34 -19.24
N PRO A 168 -10.39 4.32 -19.00
CA PRO A 168 -11.56 4.14 -18.15
C PRO A 168 -12.54 3.07 -18.66
N LYS A 169 -12.45 2.70 -19.94
CA LYS A 169 -13.29 1.66 -20.57
C LYS A 169 -12.67 0.26 -20.48
N ASN A 170 -11.48 0.11 -19.86
CA ASN A 170 -10.85 -1.19 -19.71
C ASN A 170 -11.75 -2.15 -18.93
N PRO A 171 -12.18 -3.28 -19.53
CA PRO A 171 -13.10 -4.20 -18.88
C PRO A 171 -12.41 -5.19 -17.92
N VAL A 172 -11.08 -5.25 -17.91
CA VAL A 172 -10.28 -6.28 -17.21
C VAL A 172 -9.54 -5.69 -16.02
N ILE A 173 -8.77 -4.63 -16.22
CA ILE A 173 -7.90 -4.04 -15.19
C ILE A 173 -8.71 -3.11 -14.28
N ASN A 174 -9.11 -1.96 -14.75
CA ASN A 174 -10.01 -1.03 -14.06
C ASN A 174 -9.71 -0.91 -12.54
N ASP A 175 -10.60 -1.42 -11.66
CA ASP A 175 -10.48 -1.36 -10.20
C ASP A 175 -9.42 -2.32 -9.60
N ARG A 176 -8.75 -3.13 -10.42
CA ARG A 176 -7.62 -3.96 -10.01
C ARG A 176 -6.29 -3.22 -9.96
N SER A 177 -6.16 -2.09 -10.67
CA SER A 177 -4.97 -1.22 -10.67
C SER A 177 -4.98 -0.24 -9.52
N PHE A 178 -3.80 0.23 -9.09
CA PHE A 178 -3.64 1.35 -8.14
C PHE A 178 -3.97 2.72 -8.76
N GLY A 179 -4.21 2.81 -10.08
CA GLY A 179 -4.59 4.03 -10.76
C GLY A 179 -3.86 4.29 -12.08
N GLU A 180 -3.86 5.55 -12.52
CA GLU A 180 -3.27 5.95 -13.81
C GLU A 180 -1.85 6.54 -13.71
N ASP A 181 -1.40 6.89 -12.50
CA ASP A 181 -0.06 7.45 -12.30
C ASP A 181 0.99 6.35 -12.15
N LYS A 182 1.92 6.29 -13.11
CA LYS A 182 2.97 5.26 -13.13
C LYS A 182 3.87 5.22 -11.91
N TYR A 183 4.11 6.38 -11.28
CA TYR A 183 4.97 6.47 -10.10
C TYR A 183 4.29 5.89 -8.88
N LYS A 184 3.01 6.21 -8.70
CA LYS A 184 2.19 5.68 -7.61
C LYS A 184 1.94 4.17 -7.78
N VAL A 185 1.61 3.71 -8.99
CA VAL A 185 1.44 2.29 -9.30
C VAL A 185 2.74 1.52 -8.99
N ALA A 186 3.90 2.04 -9.41
CA ALA A 186 5.20 1.42 -9.11
C ALA A 186 5.49 1.40 -7.61
N GLN A 187 5.31 2.53 -6.91
CA GLN A 187 5.56 2.63 -5.48
C GLN A 187 4.70 1.66 -4.68
N TYR A 188 3.42 1.57 -5.00
CA TYR A 188 2.46 0.72 -4.28
C TYR A 188 2.62 -0.75 -4.65
N GLY A 189 2.91 -1.05 -5.92
CA GLY A 189 3.29 -2.39 -6.34
C GLY A 189 4.50 -2.91 -5.58
N VAL A 190 5.56 -2.10 -5.47
CA VAL A 190 6.77 -2.44 -4.69
C VAL A 190 6.45 -2.62 -3.20
N ALA A 191 5.62 -1.76 -2.61
CA ALA A 191 5.23 -1.87 -1.20
C ALA A 191 4.46 -3.17 -0.94
N TYR A 192 3.46 -3.49 -1.77
CA TYR A 192 2.69 -4.73 -1.69
C TYR A 192 3.58 -5.97 -1.84
N MET A 193 4.40 -6.00 -2.90
CA MET A 193 5.37 -7.07 -3.13
C MET A 193 6.27 -7.31 -1.91
N ARG A 194 6.88 -6.24 -1.38
CA ARG A 194 7.78 -6.33 -0.22
C ARG A 194 7.07 -6.91 0.99
N GLY A 195 5.85 -6.46 1.27
CA GLY A 195 5.04 -7.00 2.35
C GLY A 195 4.89 -8.52 2.27
N MET A 196 4.54 -9.06 1.09
CA MET A 196 4.42 -10.51 0.87
C MET A 196 5.78 -11.22 0.93
N GLN A 197 6.80 -10.68 0.27
CA GLN A 197 8.10 -11.34 0.19
C GLN A 197 8.85 -11.36 1.52
N ASP A 198 8.66 -10.38 2.39
CA ASP A 198 9.25 -10.34 3.73
C ASP A 198 8.74 -11.47 4.65
N VAL A 199 7.57 -12.03 4.36
CA VAL A 199 7.05 -13.24 5.03
C VAL A 199 7.26 -14.52 4.22
N ASN A 200 8.11 -14.48 3.19
CA ASN A 200 8.51 -15.60 2.33
C ASN A 200 7.37 -16.15 1.45
N VAL A 201 6.52 -15.28 0.90
CA VAL A 201 5.57 -15.58 -0.17
C VAL A 201 6.01 -14.88 -1.43
N MET A 202 6.15 -15.60 -2.55
CA MET A 202 6.58 -15.03 -3.82
C MET A 202 5.48 -14.17 -4.41
N ALA A 203 5.76 -12.88 -4.63
CA ALA A 203 4.91 -11.97 -5.37
C ALA A 203 5.09 -12.13 -6.88
N CYS A 204 4.05 -11.77 -7.64
CA CYS A 204 4.05 -11.84 -9.10
C CYS A 204 3.55 -10.53 -9.70
N ALA A 205 4.45 -9.77 -10.31
CA ALA A 205 4.07 -8.54 -11.03
C ALA A 205 3.33 -8.91 -12.32
N LYS A 206 2.14 -8.35 -12.49
CA LYS A 206 1.29 -8.67 -13.65
C LYS A 206 0.57 -7.43 -14.18
N HIS A 207 0.22 -7.43 -15.46
CA HIS A 207 0.41 -8.42 -16.53
C HIS A 207 1.41 -7.86 -17.55
N PHE A 208 2.63 -8.39 -17.55
CA PHE A 208 3.73 -7.85 -18.38
C PHE A 208 3.43 -8.03 -19.89
N PRO A 209 3.65 -7.03 -20.75
CA PRO A 209 4.34 -5.74 -20.49
C PRO A 209 3.42 -4.57 -20.13
N GLY A 210 2.17 -4.79 -19.72
CA GLY A 210 1.19 -3.80 -19.31
C GLY A 210 -0.15 -3.98 -20.01
N HIS A 211 -1.22 -4.23 -19.26
CA HIS A 211 -2.57 -4.55 -19.74
C HIS A 211 -3.58 -3.40 -19.53
N GLY A 212 -3.09 -2.21 -19.06
CA GLY A 212 -3.97 -1.12 -18.64
C GLY A 212 -4.69 -0.39 -19.76
N ASP A 213 -4.18 -0.41 -21.00
CA ASP A 213 -4.72 0.32 -22.14
C ASP A 213 -5.40 -0.59 -23.18
N VAL A 214 -6.32 -1.43 -22.72
CA VAL A 214 -7.11 -2.28 -23.63
C VAL A 214 -8.60 -1.98 -23.47
N ALA A 215 -9.33 -2.19 -24.56
CA ALA A 215 -10.79 -2.09 -24.60
C ALA A 215 -11.47 -3.46 -24.82
N VAL A 216 -10.70 -4.53 -24.95
CA VAL A 216 -11.15 -5.91 -25.19
C VAL A 216 -10.68 -6.78 -24.03
N ASP A 217 -11.54 -7.70 -23.58
CA ASP A 217 -11.22 -8.65 -22.51
C ASP A 217 -10.46 -9.85 -23.10
N SER A 218 -9.24 -10.09 -22.62
CA SER A 218 -8.36 -11.19 -23.04
C SER A 218 -8.92 -12.59 -22.73
N HIS A 219 -9.93 -12.71 -21.89
CA HIS A 219 -10.66 -13.95 -21.68
C HIS A 219 -11.50 -14.38 -22.91
N TYR A 220 -11.85 -13.43 -23.79
CA TYR A 220 -12.70 -13.69 -24.96
C TYR A 220 -11.99 -13.55 -26.30
N ASP A 221 -11.02 -12.63 -26.41
CA ASP A 221 -10.23 -12.44 -27.64
C ASP A 221 -8.83 -11.91 -27.30
N LEU A 222 -7.93 -11.81 -28.28
CA LEU A 222 -6.57 -11.29 -28.10
C LEU A 222 -6.58 -9.76 -28.22
N PRO A 223 -6.36 -9.00 -27.09
CA PRO A 223 -6.31 -7.55 -27.15
C PRO A 223 -5.08 -7.04 -27.89
N ILE A 224 -5.23 -5.93 -28.63
CA ILE A 224 -4.15 -5.32 -29.39
C ILE A 224 -3.81 -3.95 -28.78
N ILE A 225 -2.52 -3.71 -28.51
CA ILE A 225 -1.99 -2.41 -28.10
C ILE A 225 -1.11 -1.85 -29.22
N THR A 226 -1.54 -0.72 -29.80
CA THR A 226 -0.87 -0.10 -30.98
C THR A 226 0.16 0.96 -30.61
N LYS A 227 0.51 1.10 -29.32
CA LYS A 227 1.51 2.07 -28.84
C LYS A 227 2.91 1.78 -29.40
N SER A 228 3.68 2.84 -29.64
CA SER A 228 5.09 2.70 -30.00
C SER A 228 5.92 2.15 -28.83
N ARG A 229 7.07 1.56 -29.11
CA ARG A 229 7.99 1.07 -28.08
C ARG A 229 8.37 2.17 -27.07
N ASN A 230 8.67 3.37 -27.55
CA ASN A 230 9.01 4.50 -26.66
C ASN A 230 7.84 4.89 -25.74
N ALA A 231 6.60 4.83 -26.20
CA ALA A 231 5.42 5.09 -25.38
C ALA A 231 5.28 4.01 -24.29
N LEU A 232 5.43 2.73 -24.65
CA LEU A 232 5.42 1.62 -23.68
C LEU A 232 6.54 1.76 -22.63
N ASP A 233 7.76 2.09 -23.08
CA ASP A 233 8.91 2.29 -22.19
C ASP A 233 8.71 3.44 -21.20
N SER A 234 8.00 4.49 -21.60
CA SER A 234 7.76 5.68 -20.78
C SER A 234 6.61 5.51 -19.79
N LEU A 235 5.66 4.62 -20.05
CA LEU A 235 4.45 4.45 -19.25
C LEU A 235 4.31 3.00 -18.76
N GLU A 236 3.82 2.08 -19.59
CA GLU A 236 3.41 0.73 -19.17
C GLU A 236 4.54 -0.10 -18.54
N LEU A 237 5.76 0.02 -19.05
CA LEU A 237 6.91 -0.73 -18.54
C LEU A 237 7.52 -0.11 -17.26
N TYR A 238 7.16 1.11 -16.91
CA TYR A 238 7.76 1.80 -15.76
C TYR A 238 7.55 1.05 -14.43
N PRO A 239 6.33 0.62 -14.05
CA PRO A 239 6.13 -0.15 -12.82
C PRO A 239 6.92 -1.46 -12.81
N PHE A 240 6.99 -2.17 -13.94
CA PHE A 240 7.74 -3.43 -14.04
C PHE A 240 9.24 -3.22 -13.84
N LYS A 241 9.82 -2.14 -14.39
CA LYS A 241 11.22 -1.76 -14.16
C LYS A 241 11.50 -1.54 -12.67
N GLU A 242 10.64 -0.81 -11.96
CA GLU A 242 10.81 -0.57 -10.53
C GLU A 242 10.57 -1.85 -9.69
N MET A 243 9.61 -2.71 -10.07
CA MET A 243 9.41 -4.02 -9.44
C MET A 243 10.62 -4.93 -9.60
N ILE A 244 11.20 -5.00 -10.80
CA ILE A 244 12.42 -5.79 -11.10
C ILE A 244 13.60 -5.28 -10.26
N LYS A 245 13.83 -3.97 -10.26
CA LYS A 245 14.86 -3.32 -9.44
C LYS A 245 14.67 -3.57 -7.94
N ALA A 246 13.43 -3.63 -7.47
CA ALA A 246 13.09 -3.90 -6.08
C ALA A 246 13.13 -5.40 -5.72
N GLY A 247 13.31 -6.31 -6.70
CA GLY A 247 13.51 -7.73 -6.48
C GLY A 247 12.26 -8.58 -6.48
N VAL A 248 11.34 -8.30 -7.38
CA VAL A 248 10.13 -9.14 -7.55
C VAL A 248 10.50 -10.59 -7.89
N GLY A 249 9.91 -11.54 -7.18
CA GLY A 249 10.21 -12.96 -7.32
C GLY A 249 9.71 -13.57 -8.62
N SER A 250 8.55 -13.12 -9.11
CA SER A 250 7.98 -13.58 -10.36
C SER A 250 7.29 -12.48 -11.18
N VAL A 251 7.17 -12.72 -12.47
CA VAL A 251 6.47 -11.87 -13.45
C VAL A 251 5.52 -12.74 -14.26
N MET A 252 4.27 -12.29 -14.45
CA MET A 252 3.29 -12.97 -15.30
C MET A 252 3.22 -12.28 -16.66
N MET A 253 3.43 -13.08 -17.70
CA MET A 253 3.38 -12.66 -19.10
C MET A 253 1.94 -12.62 -19.61
N ALA A 254 1.49 -11.45 -20.06
CA ALA A 254 0.14 -11.23 -20.56
C ALA A 254 -0.14 -11.85 -21.91
N HIS A 255 -1.42 -12.12 -22.19
CA HIS A 255 -1.88 -12.46 -23.55
C HIS A 255 -2.29 -11.18 -24.30
N LEU A 256 -1.31 -10.46 -24.85
CA LEU A 256 -1.48 -9.21 -25.60
C LEU A 256 -0.78 -9.28 -26.94
N SER A 257 -1.38 -8.75 -27.99
CA SER A 257 -0.70 -8.49 -29.26
C SER A 257 -0.18 -7.07 -29.27
N ILE A 258 1.13 -6.89 -29.37
CA ILE A 258 1.80 -5.58 -29.35
C ILE A 258 2.76 -5.51 -30.54
N PRO A 259 2.30 -5.02 -31.71
CA PRO A 259 3.10 -5.02 -32.94
C PRO A 259 4.43 -4.26 -32.85
N SER A 260 4.55 -3.29 -31.94
CA SER A 260 5.80 -2.56 -31.69
C SER A 260 6.85 -3.37 -30.88
N ILE A 261 6.44 -4.49 -30.26
CA ILE A 261 7.34 -5.46 -29.61
C ILE A 261 7.57 -6.63 -30.56
N ASP A 262 6.50 -7.27 -31.02
CA ASP A 262 6.55 -8.40 -31.96
C ASP A 262 5.45 -8.22 -33.04
N PRO A 263 5.83 -7.99 -34.31
CA PRO A 263 4.87 -7.71 -35.37
C PRO A 263 4.16 -8.96 -35.89
N THR A 264 4.43 -10.15 -35.33
CA THR A 264 3.80 -11.42 -35.77
C THR A 264 2.31 -11.38 -35.44
N ASN A 265 1.50 -11.56 -36.46
CA ASN A 265 0.04 -11.56 -36.34
C ASN A 265 -0.45 -12.66 -35.39
N ASN A 266 -1.39 -12.28 -34.51
CA ASN A 266 -2.04 -13.19 -33.56
C ASN A 266 -1.08 -13.87 -32.57
N LEU A 267 0.15 -13.38 -32.41
CA LEU A 267 1.11 -13.90 -31.44
C LEU A 267 1.00 -13.11 -30.14
N PRO A 268 0.53 -13.71 -29.03
CA PRO A 268 0.53 -13.05 -27.73
C PRO A 268 1.94 -12.85 -27.19
N THR A 269 2.17 -11.79 -26.41
CA THR A 269 3.46 -11.51 -25.76
C THR A 269 3.94 -12.67 -24.87
N SER A 270 3.02 -13.43 -24.28
CA SER A 270 3.34 -14.66 -23.51
C SER A 270 3.95 -15.78 -24.35
N LEU A 271 3.78 -15.76 -25.69
CA LEU A 271 4.31 -16.74 -26.64
C LEU A 271 5.42 -16.17 -27.53
N SER A 272 5.81 -14.91 -27.31
CA SER A 272 6.81 -14.19 -28.10
C SER A 272 8.20 -14.24 -27.46
N SER A 273 9.19 -14.78 -28.14
CA SER A 273 10.59 -14.74 -27.70
C SER A 273 11.11 -13.32 -27.62
N ILE A 274 10.62 -12.40 -28.46
CA ILE A 274 11.00 -10.98 -28.41
C ILE A 274 10.50 -10.35 -27.11
N ALA A 275 9.28 -10.66 -26.66
CA ALA A 275 8.73 -10.13 -25.42
C ALA A 275 9.41 -10.76 -24.18
N VAL A 276 9.61 -12.08 -24.16
CA VAL A 276 10.16 -12.78 -22.99
C VAL A 276 11.68 -12.66 -22.92
N GLN A 277 12.42 -13.07 -23.97
CA GLN A 277 13.88 -13.11 -23.93
C GLN A 277 14.48 -11.73 -24.17
N ASN A 278 14.08 -11.02 -25.24
CA ASN A 278 14.74 -9.76 -25.56
C ASN A 278 14.29 -8.67 -24.59
N LEU A 279 12.97 -8.41 -24.47
CA LEU A 279 12.49 -7.30 -23.65
C LEU A 279 12.64 -7.59 -22.15
N LEU A 280 12.04 -8.68 -21.62
CA LEU A 280 12.03 -8.91 -20.18
C LEU A 280 13.39 -9.37 -19.64
N ARG A 281 14.02 -10.38 -20.29
CA ARG A 281 15.27 -10.96 -19.79
C ARG A 281 16.48 -10.08 -20.08
N ASN A 282 16.67 -9.67 -21.35
CA ASN A 282 17.88 -8.97 -21.77
C ASN A 282 17.79 -7.46 -21.48
N ASP A 283 16.76 -6.77 -22.01
CA ASP A 283 16.67 -5.31 -21.88
C ASP A 283 16.39 -4.87 -20.43
N LEU A 284 15.50 -5.56 -19.72
CA LEU A 284 15.14 -5.23 -18.34
C LEU A 284 15.94 -6.03 -17.31
N GLY A 285 16.79 -6.98 -17.71
CA GLY A 285 17.69 -7.72 -16.83
C GLY A 285 16.99 -8.66 -15.83
N TYR A 286 15.76 -9.11 -16.12
CA TYR A 286 14.99 -9.93 -15.20
C TYR A 286 15.40 -11.40 -15.19
N ASN A 287 15.81 -11.93 -14.04
CA ASN A 287 16.27 -13.30 -13.86
C ASN A 287 15.38 -14.16 -12.92
N GLY A 288 14.31 -13.62 -12.37
CA GLY A 288 13.32 -14.35 -11.56
C GLY A 288 12.45 -15.31 -12.38
N ILE A 289 11.46 -15.92 -11.72
CA ILE A 289 10.51 -16.86 -12.37
C ILE A 289 9.54 -16.10 -13.26
N THR A 290 9.32 -16.59 -14.48
CA THR A 290 8.22 -16.14 -15.33
C THR A 290 7.09 -17.16 -15.32
N PHE A 291 5.87 -16.67 -15.15
CA PHE A 291 4.63 -17.42 -15.39
C PHE A 291 3.99 -16.90 -16.68
N THR A 292 3.32 -17.75 -17.42
CA THR A 292 2.33 -17.28 -18.40
C THR A 292 1.07 -16.86 -17.66
N ASP A 293 0.27 -15.97 -18.21
CA ASP A 293 -1.16 -15.92 -17.91
C ASP A 293 -1.81 -17.26 -18.32
N ALA A 294 -3.07 -17.48 -17.97
CA ALA A 294 -3.75 -18.75 -18.14
C ALA A 294 -3.81 -19.20 -19.60
N LEU A 295 -3.06 -20.23 -19.98
CA LEU A 295 -2.97 -20.68 -21.38
C LEU A 295 -4.28 -21.24 -21.94
N GLU A 296 -5.24 -21.59 -21.08
CA GLU A 296 -6.59 -22.03 -21.49
C GLU A 296 -7.51 -20.87 -21.94
N MET A 297 -7.08 -19.60 -21.82
CA MET A 297 -7.86 -18.43 -22.23
C MET A 297 -8.07 -18.41 -23.75
N LYS A 298 -9.27 -17.96 -24.18
CA LYS A 298 -9.64 -17.94 -25.61
C LYS A 298 -8.74 -17.04 -26.46
N GLY A 299 -8.19 -15.97 -25.88
CA GLY A 299 -7.19 -15.14 -26.54
C GLY A 299 -5.95 -15.89 -27.02
N VAL A 300 -5.69 -17.08 -26.45
CA VAL A 300 -4.59 -17.97 -26.85
C VAL A 300 -5.10 -19.20 -27.59
N THR A 301 -6.05 -19.96 -27.00
CA THR A 301 -6.48 -21.26 -27.53
C THR A 301 -7.16 -21.17 -28.89
N LYS A 302 -7.69 -19.98 -29.25
CA LYS A 302 -8.23 -19.69 -30.60
C LYS A 302 -7.18 -19.80 -31.69
N PHE A 303 -5.92 -19.48 -31.39
CA PHE A 303 -4.81 -19.45 -32.36
C PHE A 303 -3.81 -20.58 -32.14
N PHE A 304 -3.66 -21.09 -30.93
CA PHE A 304 -2.67 -22.11 -30.53
C PHE A 304 -3.34 -23.24 -29.73
N PRO A 305 -4.11 -24.14 -30.39
CA PRO A 305 -4.86 -25.20 -29.71
C PRO A 305 -3.99 -26.40 -29.32
N LYS A 306 -4.54 -27.31 -28.52
CA LYS A 306 -4.04 -28.67 -28.26
C LYS A 306 -2.57 -28.77 -27.85
N GLY A 307 -2.18 -28.03 -26.81
CA GLY A 307 -0.82 -28.03 -26.25
C GLY A 307 0.21 -27.19 -27.02
N GLU A 308 -0.15 -26.63 -28.19
CA GLU A 308 0.73 -25.77 -28.97
C GLU A 308 1.15 -24.52 -28.23
N ALA A 309 0.21 -23.90 -27.47
CA ALA A 309 0.49 -22.76 -26.58
C ALA A 309 1.59 -23.08 -25.56
N SER A 310 1.60 -24.29 -25.01
CA SER A 310 2.62 -24.76 -24.06
C SER A 310 4.01 -24.81 -24.70
N VAL A 311 4.11 -25.35 -25.91
CA VAL A 311 5.36 -25.39 -26.68
C VAL A 311 5.86 -24.00 -26.99
N MET A 312 4.99 -23.14 -27.54
CA MET A 312 5.36 -21.76 -27.91
C MET A 312 5.79 -20.95 -26.71
N SER A 313 5.13 -21.12 -25.56
CA SER A 313 5.52 -20.45 -24.30
C SER A 313 6.91 -20.88 -23.83
N LEU A 314 7.25 -22.14 -23.89
CA LEU A 314 8.59 -22.63 -23.55
C LEU A 314 9.63 -22.14 -24.56
N ILE A 315 9.35 -22.15 -25.86
CA ILE A 315 10.24 -21.57 -26.88
C ILE A 315 10.45 -20.09 -26.64
N ALA A 316 9.39 -19.36 -26.24
CA ALA A 316 9.47 -17.94 -25.90
C ALA A 316 10.37 -17.65 -24.69
N GLY A 317 10.60 -18.64 -23.81
CA GLY A 317 11.50 -18.47 -22.65
C GLY A 317 10.82 -18.38 -21.30
N ASN A 318 9.52 -18.71 -21.19
CA ASN A 318 8.84 -18.79 -19.91
C ASN A 318 9.34 -19.96 -19.07
N ASP A 319 9.36 -19.77 -17.73
CA ASP A 319 9.78 -20.82 -16.79
C ASP A 319 8.60 -21.74 -16.42
N MET A 320 7.41 -21.17 -16.21
CA MET A 320 6.23 -21.91 -15.76
C MET A 320 5.00 -21.59 -16.60
N LEU A 321 4.26 -22.64 -16.94
CA LEU A 321 3.03 -22.61 -17.72
C LEU A 321 1.84 -22.61 -16.74
N CYS A 322 1.09 -21.51 -16.71
CA CYS A 322 -0.12 -21.42 -15.88
C CYS A 322 -1.32 -21.97 -16.66
N LEU A 323 -2.01 -22.95 -16.07
CA LEU A 323 -3.25 -23.56 -16.59
C LEU A 323 -3.17 -23.95 -18.08
N PRO A 324 -2.28 -24.88 -18.44
CA PRO A 324 -2.12 -25.28 -19.86
C PRO A 324 -3.32 -26.07 -20.43
N GLY A 325 -4.29 -26.45 -19.59
CA GLY A 325 -5.48 -27.21 -19.96
C GLY A 325 -5.18 -28.70 -20.14
N ASP A 326 -4.74 -29.10 -21.32
CA ASP A 326 -4.37 -30.46 -21.65
C ASP A 326 -2.91 -30.77 -21.28
N ILE A 327 -2.69 -31.46 -20.15
CA ILE A 327 -1.34 -31.76 -19.65
C ILE A 327 -0.66 -32.83 -20.49
N GLU A 328 -1.36 -33.92 -20.81
CA GLU A 328 -0.80 -35.05 -21.60
C GLU A 328 -0.42 -34.58 -22.98
N GLY A 329 -1.32 -33.91 -23.71
CA GLY A 329 -1.04 -33.36 -25.02
C GLY A 329 0.06 -32.29 -25.01
N SER A 330 0.13 -31.47 -23.94
CA SER A 330 1.23 -30.52 -23.80
C SER A 330 2.59 -31.21 -23.65
N ILE A 331 2.67 -32.26 -22.83
CA ILE A 331 3.92 -33.03 -22.65
C ILE A 331 4.36 -33.67 -24.00
N GLU A 332 3.43 -34.29 -24.72
CA GLU A 332 3.71 -34.88 -26.03
C GLU A 332 4.22 -33.85 -27.03
N LYS A 333 3.52 -32.72 -27.15
CA LYS A 333 3.91 -31.61 -28.03
C LYS A 333 5.28 -31.03 -27.71
N VAL A 334 5.62 -30.90 -26.42
CA VAL A 334 6.96 -30.45 -26.01
C VAL A 334 8.02 -31.46 -26.42
N LYS A 335 7.77 -32.75 -26.25
CA LYS A 335 8.70 -33.83 -26.71
C LYS A 335 8.88 -33.80 -28.23
N GLU A 336 7.80 -33.64 -29.02
CA GLU A 336 7.85 -33.45 -30.46
C GLU A 336 8.71 -32.22 -30.83
N ALA A 337 8.54 -31.10 -30.15
CA ALA A 337 9.31 -29.88 -30.39
C ALA A 337 10.81 -30.08 -30.10
N ILE A 338 11.14 -30.83 -29.06
CA ILE A 338 12.53 -31.16 -28.72
C ILE A 338 13.12 -32.10 -29.79
N ALA A 339 12.39 -33.12 -30.21
CA ALA A 339 12.82 -34.02 -31.26
C ALA A 339 13.04 -33.29 -32.60
N ALA A 340 12.24 -32.25 -32.88
CA ALA A 340 12.37 -31.38 -34.03
C ALA A 340 13.48 -30.31 -33.90
N GLY A 341 14.21 -30.25 -32.79
CA GLY A 341 15.25 -29.25 -32.53
C GLY A 341 14.77 -27.83 -32.30
N LYS A 342 13.45 -27.62 -32.05
CA LYS A 342 12.86 -26.31 -31.76
C LYS A 342 13.06 -25.88 -30.30
N LEU A 343 13.27 -26.83 -29.41
CA LEU A 343 13.57 -26.66 -28.00
C LEU A 343 14.65 -27.69 -27.60
N SER A 344 15.52 -27.38 -26.67
CA SER A 344 16.56 -28.33 -26.23
C SER A 344 16.27 -28.88 -24.84
N TRP A 345 16.69 -30.14 -24.58
CA TRP A 345 16.69 -30.70 -23.21
C TRP A 345 17.57 -29.91 -22.27
N GLU A 346 18.69 -29.34 -22.74
CA GLU A 346 19.59 -28.50 -21.96
C GLU A 346 18.82 -27.31 -21.36
N ASP A 347 18.17 -26.52 -22.20
CA ASP A 347 17.40 -25.36 -21.81
C ASP A 347 16.22 -25.73 -20.90
N LEU A 348 15.45 -26.77 -21.24
CA LEU A 348 14.36 -27.24 -20.39
C LEU A 348 14.85 -27.70 -19.01
N ASN A 349 15.96 -28.46 -18.96
CA ASN A 349 16.55 -28.92 -17.69
C ASN A 349 17.04 -27.76 -16.82
N GLN A 350 17.59 -26.71 -17.42
CA GLN A 350 17.98 -25.49 -16.66
C GLN A 350 16.77 -24.81 -16.03
N ARG A 351 15.63 -24.71 -16.75
CA ARG A 351 14.38 -24.15 -16.20
C ARG A 351 13.80 -25.01 -15.10
N VAL A 352 13.78 -26.32 -15.26
CA VAL A 352 13.35 -27.25 -14.20
C VAL A 352 14.18 -27.06 -12.93
N LYS A 353 15.52 -27.00 -13.05
CA LYS A 353 16.40 -26.73 -11.93
C LYS A 353 16.15 -25.35 -11.31
N LYS A 354 15.84 -24.33 -12.11
CA LYS A 354 15.47 -23.00 -11.63
C LYS A 354 14.17 -23.02 -10.83
N VAL A 355 13.14 -23.73 -11.31
CA VAL A 355 11.85 -23.90 -10.61
C VAL A 355 12.04 -24.70 -9.31
N LEU A 356 12.81 -25.78 -9.33
CA LEU A 356 13.15 -26.55 -8.13
C LEU A 356 13.89 -25.71 -7.10
N ARG A 357 14.79 -24.83 -7.53
CA ARG A 357 15.49 -23.89 -6.63
C ARG A 357 14.51 -22.89 -6.01
N ALA A 358 13.57 -22.36 -6.79
CA ALA A 358 12.52 -21.51 -6.25
C ALA A 358 11.68 -22.26 -5.21
N LYS A 359 11.31 -23.50 -5.44
CA LYS A 359 10.64 -24.38 -4.48
C LYS A 359 11.45 -24.52 -3.18
N TYR A 360 12.75 -24.79 -3.28
CA TYR A 360 13.65 -24.87 -2.12
C TYR A 360 13.65 -23.58 -1.31
N ASN A 361 13.86 -22.44 -1.97
CA ASN A 361 13.95 -21.13 -1.32
C ASN A 361 12.59 -20.67 -0.73
N LEU A 362 11.48 -21.19 -1.23
CA LEU A 362 10.13 -21.02 -0.65
C LEU A 362 9.86 -21.96 0.55
N GLY A 363 10.79 -22.87 0.86
CA GLY A 363 10.69 -23.78 2.01
C GLY A 363 10.07 -25.14 1.72
N LEU A 364 9.87 -25.50 0.44
CA LEU A 364 9.22 -26.77 0.07
C LEU A 364 10.09 -28.01 0.38
N ALA A 365 11.36 -27.81 0.70
CA ALA A 365 12.23 -28.91 1.14
C ALA A 365 11.91 -29.44 2.54
N SER A 366 11.16 -28.68 3.35
CA SER A 366 10.82 -29.00 4.73
C SER A 366 9.35 -28.68 5.06
N LEU A 367 8.44 -29.06 4.14
CA LEU A 367 6.99 -28.84 4.30
C LEU A 367 6.46 -29.48 5.57
N GLN A 368 5.60 -28.76 6.26
CA GLN A 368 4.79 -29.26 7.35
C GLN A 368 3.32 -29.28 6.91
N PRO A 369 2.51 -30.24 7.35
CA PRO A 369 1.08 -30.20 7.12
C PRO A 369 0.45 -28.92 7.66
N ILE A 370 -0.50 -28.38 6.92
CA ILE A 370 -1.25 -27.19 7.33
C ILE A 370 -2.17 -27.59 8.48
N ASP A 371 -2.03 -26.94 9.64
CA ASP A 371 -2.97 -27.08 10.75
C ASP A 371 -4.27 -26.36 10.42
N THR A 372 -5.39 -27.08 10.50
CA THR A 372 -6.73 -26.55 10.23
C THR A 372 -7.41 -25.93 11.45
N ALA A 373 -6.84 -26.09 12.64
CA ALA A 373 -7.39 -25.49 13.86
C ALA A 373 -7.33 -23.96 13.78
N ASN A 374 -8.44 -23.31 14.12
CA ASN A 374 -8.61 -21.85 14.11
C ASN A 374 -8.30 -21.16 12.76
N LEU A 375 -8.13 -21.90 11.67
CA LEU A 375 -7.64 -21.39 10.40
C LEU A 375 -8.41 -20.17 9.89
N ALA A 376 -9.75 -20.22 9.88
CA ALA A 376 -10.57 -19.09 9.41
C ALA A 376 -10.44 -17.85 10.34
N ALA A 377 -10.29 -18.04 11.65
CA ALA A 377 -10.08 -16.95 12.59
C ALA A 377 -8.69 -16.32 12.39
N ASP A 378 -7.65 -17.13 12.20
CA ASP A 378 -6.28 -16.66 11.96
C ASP A 378 -6.18 -15.84 10.67
N LEU A 379 -6.85 -16.29 9.59
CA LEU A 379 -6.87 -15.58 8.31
C LEU A 379 -7.55 -14.21 8.38
N ASN A 380 -8.50 -14.02 9.30
CA ASN A 380 -9.27 -12.79 9.44
C ASN A 380 -8.75 -11.84 10.55
N ALA A 381 -7.80 -12.28 11.37
CA ALA A 381 -7.41 -11.63 12.62
C ALA A 381 -7.03 -10.14 12.48
N SER A 382 -6.39 -9.73 11.40
CA SER A 382 -5.93 -8.35 11.19
C SER A 382 -6.64 -7.64 10.05
N THR A 383 -7.59 -8.30 9.36
CA THR A 383 -8.19 -7.77 8.13
C THR A 383 -9.12 -6.61 8.41
N THR A 384 -10.00 -6.74 9.41
CA THR A 384 -11.02 -5.72 9.73
C THR A 384 -10.39 -4.41 10.17
N GLU A 385 -9.38 -4.45 11.04
CA GLU A 385 -8.70 -3.25 11.52
C GLU A 385 -8.04 -2.48 10.38
N LEU A 386 -7.30 -3.16 9.51
CA LEU A 386 -6.68 -2.49 8.37
C LEU A 386 -7.71 -1.97 7.38
N ASN A 387 -8.80 -2.69 7.13
CA ASN A 387 -9.89 -2.23 6.28
C ASN A 387 -10.54 -0.94 6.81
N GLU A 388 -10.76 -0.82 8.13
CA GLU A 388 -11.27 0.42 8.74
C GLU A 388 -10.31 1.60 8.53
N ILE A 389 -9.00 1.38 8.63
CA ILE A 389 -7.99 2.41 8.37
C ILE A 389 -8.00 2.80 6.89
N LEU A 390 -7.93 1.82 5.98
CA LEU A 390 -7.93 2.06 4.53
C LEU A 390 -9.19 2.79 4.08
N ALA A 391 -10.36 2.39 4.60
CA ALA A 391 -11.64 3.03 4.26
C ALA A 391 -11.63 4.52 4.62
N LYS A 392 -11.15 4.89 5.81
CA LYS A 392 -11.06 6.29 6.23
C LYS A 392 -10.04 7.08 5.40
N LYS A 393 -8.86 6.50 5.17
CA LYS A 393 -7.76 7.14 4.43
C LYS A 393 -8.03 7.32 2.93
N ALA A 394 -8.91 6.50 2.36
CA ALA A 394 -9.30 6.60 0.96
C ALA A 394 -10.40 7.61 0.70
N LEU A 395 -11.22 8.00 1.71
CA LEU A 395 -12.34 8.93 1.50
C LEU A 395 -11.87 10.20 0.81
N THR A 396 -12.45 10.49 -0.36
CA THR A 396 -12.05 11.59 -1.21
C THR A 396 -13.21 12.57 -1.40
N VAL A 397 -13.08 13.79 -0.89
CA VAL A 397 -14.02 14.89 -1.17
C VAL A 397 -13.52 15.60 -2.43
N LEU A 398 -14.22 15.43 -3.55
CA LEU A 398 -13.82 16.03 -4.83
C LEU A 398 -14.22 17.48 -4.93
N LYS A 399 -15.40 17.83 -4.41
CA LYS A 399 -15.96 19.17 -4.42
C LYS A 399 -16.84 19.39 -3.20
N LEU A 400 -16.79 20.59 -2.63
CA LEU A 400 -17.60 20.98 -1.47
C LEU A 400 -17.88 22.49 -1.52
N ASP A 401 -18.88 22.89 -2.31
CA ASP A 401 -19.27 24.29 -2.43
C ASP A 401 -20.02 24.76 -1.18
N ASN A 402 -20.81 23.88 -0.56
CA ASN A 402 -21.51 24.17 0.70
C ASN A 402 -20.81 23.50 1.90
N LYS A 403 -19.99 24.25 2.59
CA LYS A 403 -19.21 23.76 3.75
C LYS A 403 -20.08 23.32 4.94
N ASN A 404 -21.35 23.69 5.01
CA ASN A 404 -22.28 23.28 6.07
C ASN A 404 -22.75 21.82 5.91
N LEU A 405 -22.50 21.18 4.76
CA LEU A 405 -22.86 19.79 4.52
C LEU A 405 -21.79 18.81 5.03
N LEU A 406 -20.58 19.30 5.34
CA LEU A 406 -19.50 18.45 5.81
C LEU A 406 -18.60 19.19 6.83
N PRO A 407 -18.79 18.99 8.14
CA PRO A 407 -19.77 18.08 8.75
C PRO A 407 -21.21 18.59 8.69
N LEU A 408 -22.14 17.64 8.56
CA LEU A 408 -23.57 17.95 8.60
C LEU A 408 -24.05 18.10 10.05
N ALA A 409 -24.71 19.21 10.37
CA ALA A 409 -25.27 19.46 11.70
C ALA A 409 -26.41 18.48 12.01
N THR A 410 -26.40 17.91 13.22
CA THR A 410 -27.44 16.96 13.68
C THR A 410 -28.70 17.65 14.21
N LYS A 411 -28.62 18.95 14.58
CA LYS A 411 -29.74 19.72 15.11
C LYS A 411 -30.22 20.77 14.11
N ASN A 412 -31.54 20.96 14.04
CA ASN A 412 -32.22 22.00 13.27
C ASN A 412 -32.10 21.87 11.72
N THR A 413 -31.59 20.76 11.20
CA THR A 413 -31.52 20.53 9.77
C THR A 413 -32.44 19.36 9.40
N LYS A 414 -33.57 19.63 8.77
CA LYS A 414 -34.43 18.58 8.22
C LYS A 414 -33.69 17.91 7.08
N THR A 415 -33.37 16.63 7.23
CA THR A 415 -32.50 15.88 6.32
C THR A 415 -33.29 14.81 5.56
N LEU A 416 -33.07 14.72 4.25
CA LEU A 416 -33.54 13.64 3.38
C LEU A 416 -32.35 12.78 2.93
N TYR A 417 -32.47 11.46 3.06
CA TYR A 417 -31.57 10.53 2.41
C TYR A 417 -32.24 9.90 1.18
N ILE A 418 -31.50 9.88 0.07
CA ILE A 418 -31.93 9.23 -1.18
C ILE A 418 -30.91 8.14 -1.52
N GLY A 419 -31.29 6.87 -1.36
CA GLY A 419 -30.46 5.71 -1.74
C GLY A 419 -30.77 5.31 -3.18
N ILE A 420 -29.86 5.59 -4.12
CA ILE A 420 -29.94 5.21 -5.54
C ILE A 420 -29.20 3.89 -5.73
N GLY A 421 -29.85 2.93 -6.42
CA GLY A 421 -29.34 1.58 -6.67
C GLY A 421 -29.89 0.53 -5.70
N ILE A 422 -30.40 0.93 -4.56
CA ILE A 422 -30.95 0.06 -3.52
C ILE A 422 -32.46 0.20 -3.36
N SER A 423 -33.10 -0.85 -2.81
CA SER A 423 -34.54 -0.88 -2.54
C SER A 423 -34.91 -0.98 -1.05
N LYS A 424 -33.90 -1.12 -0.18
CA LYS A 424 -34.03 -1.27 1.28
C LYS A 424 -32.85 -0.62 2.01
N GLU A 425 -33.01 -0.41 3.30
CA GLU A 425 -31.96 0.16 4.15
C GLU A 425 -30.68 -0.70 4.12
N ASN A 426 -29.54 -0.05 3.86
CA ASN A 426 -28.19 -0.55 4.11
C ASN A 426 -27.61 0.11 5.37
N SER A 427 -26.35 -0.17 5.73
CA SER A 427 -25.70 0.39 6.91
C SER A 427 -25.62 1.92 6.88
N PHE A 428 -25.36 2.52 5.69
CA PHE A 428 -25.28 3.96 5.52
C PHE A 428 -26.65 4.63 5.73
N ALA A 429 -27.71 4.14 5.06
CA ALA A 429 -29.06 4.62 5.21
C ALA A 429 -29.55 4.54 6.66
N LYS A 430 -29.34 3.39 7.32
CA LYS A 430 -29.69 3.17 8.72
C LYS A 430 -28.98 4.18 9.64
N SER A 431 -27.71 4.43 9.39
CA SER A 431 -26.93 5.38 10.20
C SER A 431 -27.40 6.82 10.00
N ILE A 432 -27.67 7.26 8.76
CA ILE A 432 -28.20 8.60 8.49
C ILE A 432 -29.55 8.79 9.16
N LYS A 433 -30.46 7.83 9.01
CA LYS A 433 -31.78 7.87 9.66
C LYS A 433 -31.66 8.04 11.17
N ASN A 434 -30.80 7.28 11.82
CA ASN A 434 -30.67 7.31 13.28
C ASN A 434 -29.94 8.56 13.80
N VAL A 435 -28.88 9.02 13.11
CA VAL A 435 -28.05 10.13 13.57
C VAL A 435 -28.71 11.47 13.31
N TYR A 436 -29.35 11.62 12.14
CA TYR A 436 -29.91 12.90 11.71
C TYR A 436 -31.43 12.95 11.81
N ASN A 437 -32.10 11.89 12.30
CA ASN A 437 -33.54 11.72 12.26
C ASN A 437 -34.10 11.98 10.84
N ALA A 438 -33.40 11.46 9.83
CA ALA A 438 -33.65 11.75 8.43
C ALA A 438 -34.81 10.91 7.88
N ASP A 439 -35.59 11.51 7.00
CA ASP A 439 -36.46 10.75 6.12
C ASP A 439 -35.63 10.01 5.08
N VAL A 440 -36.01 8.77 4.76
CA VAL A 440 -35.24 7.91 3.84
C VAL A 440 -36.12 7.43 2.69
N VAL A 441 -35.60 7.52 1.47
CA VAL A 441 -36.25 7.03 0.25
C VAL A 441 -35.27 6.23 -0.59
N PHE A 442 -35.75 5.23 -1.32
CA PHE A 442 -34.94 4.34 -2.12
C PHE A 442 -35.38 4.30 -3.55
N PHE A 443 -34.43 4.29 -4.48
CA PHE A 443 -34.62 4.19 -5.91
C PHE A 443 -33.72 3.10 -6.49
N SER A 444 -34.28 1.94 -6.82
CA SER A 444 -33.56 0.86 -7.47
C SER A 444 -33.35 1.11 -8.96
N PHE A 445 -32.38 0.48 -9.60
CA PHE A 445 -32.15 0.58 -11.05
C PHE A 445 -33.31 -0.03 -11.90
N LYS A 446 -34.28 -0.71 -11.27
CA LYS A 446 -35.48 -1.22 -11.92
C LYS A 446 -36.68 -0.24 -11.86
N ASP A 447 -36.57 0.79 -11.03
CA ASP A 447 -37.63 1.78 -10.87
C ASP A 447 -37.71 2.70 -12.09
N LYS A 448 -38.92 3.25 -12.31
CA LYS A 448 -39.24 4.04 -13.50
C LYS A 448 -39.21 5.55 -13.22
N LYS A 449 -39.26 6.33 -14.30
CA LYS A 449 -39.21 7.80 -14.28
C LYS A 449 -40.22 8.45 -13.35
N ASP A 450 -41.46 7.95 -13.27
CA ASP A 450 -42.51 8.56 -12.43
C ASP A 450 -42.12 8.55 -10.94
N LYS A 451 -41.48 7.48 -10.47
CA LYS A 451 -40.96 7.42 -9.11
C LYS A 451 -39.77 8.37 -8.91
N ALA A 452 -38.92 8.50 -9.93
CA ALA A 452 -37.81 9.45 -9.90
C ALA A 452 -38.33 10.89 -9.78
N ASP A 453 -39.36 11.25 -10.58
CA ASP A 453 -39.98 12.56 -10.55
C ASP A 453 -40.61 12.85 -9.18
N SER A 454 -41.31 11.87 -8.59
CA SER A 454 -41.93 11.98 -7.27
C SER A 454 -40.89 12.20 -6.17
N ILE A 455 -39.74 11.49 -6.20
CA ILE A 455 -38.66 11.67 -5.23
C ILE A 455 -37.97 13.03 -5.38
N ALA A 456 -37.77 13.49 -6.62
CA ALA A 456 -37.16 14.79 -6.89
C ALA A 456 -37.98 15.96 -6.31
N LEU A 457 -39.31 15.87 -6.33
CA LEU A 457 -40.18 16.90 -5.75
C LEU A 457 -40.05 17.03 -4.23
N LEU A 458 -39.63 15.97 -3.52
CA LEU A 458 -39.46 16.01 -2.07
C LEU A 458 -38.31 16.93 -1.63
N THR A 459 -37.27 17.03 -2.43
CA THR A 459 -36.01 17.70 -2.05
C THR A 459 -36.19 19.14 -1.61
N SER A 460 -37.16 19.88 -2.17
CA SER A 460 -37.43 21.28 -1.84
C SER A 460 -37.87 21.51 -0.39
N SER A 461 -38.32 20.46 0.30
CA SER A 461 -38.83 20.53 1.68
C SER A 461 -37.75 20.24 2.74
N TYR A 462 -36.48 20.05 2.32
CA TYR A 462 -35.40 19.65 3.20
C TYR A 462 -34.23 20.64 3.19
N GLY A 463 -33.67 20.88 4.36
CA GLY A 463 -32.47 21.73 4.54
C GLY A 463 -31.17 21.06 4.06
N ALA A 464 -31.14 19.72 4.06
CA ALA A 464 -30.03 18.94 3.52
C ALA A 464 -30.56 17.68 2.82
N VAL A 465 -29.97 17.35 1.67
CA VAL A 465 -30.23 16.13 0.91
C VAL A 465 -28.93 15.34 0.80
N VAL A 466 -28.91 14.12 1.33
CA VAL A 466 -27.78 13.20 1.22
C VAL A 466 -28.15 12.13 0.20
N VAL A 467 -27.39 12.03 -0.88
CA VAL A 467 -27.57 11.02 -1.92
C VAL A 467 -26.49 9.96 -1.77
N GLY A 468 -26.87 8.70 -1.67
CA GLY A 468 -25.96 7.54 -1.73
C GLY A 468 -26.16 6.80 -3.04
N MET A 469 -25.08 6.66 -3.84
CA MET A 469 -25.07 5.81 -5.03
C MET A 469 -24.49 4.45 -4.65
N HIS A 470 -25.27 3.38 -4.85
CA HIS A 470 -24.99 2.04 -4.37
C HIS A 470 -25.25 0.98 -5.45
N ASP A 471 -24.74 -0.24 -5.23
CA ASP A 471 -25.09 -1.47 -5.99
C ASP A 471 -24.94 -1.35 -7.52
N PHE A 472 -24.18 -0.41 -8.03
CA PHE A 472 -23.87 -0.35 -9.45
C PHE A 472 -22.71 -1.29 -9.83
N SER A 473 -22.63 -1.68 -11.10
CA SER A 473 -21.61 -2.58 -11.61
C SER A 473 -20.20 -2.01 -11.38
N ARG A 474 -19.27 -2.87 -11.07
CA ARG A 474 -17.85 -2.50 -11.03
C ARG A 474 -17.25 -2.24 -12.42
N ARG A 475 -17.87 -2.78 -13.47
CA ARG A 475 -17.39 -2.68 -14.85
C ARG A 475 -18.09 -1.54 -15.59
N PRO A 476 -17.39 -0.83 -16.49
CA PRO A 476 -17.89 0.40 -17.12
C PRO A 476 -19.00 0.16 -18.16
N ALA A 477 -19.22 -1.09 -18.58
CA ALA A 477 -20.24 -1.42 -19.58
C ALA A 477 -21.62 -0.90 -19.16
N ASN A 478 -22.35 -0.33 -20.12
CA ASN A 478 -23.68 0.26 -19.91
C ASN A 478 -23.73 1.29 -18.76
N ASN A 479 -22.73 2.16 -18.70
CA ASN A 479 -22.58 3.16 -17.64
C ASN A 479 -22.71 2.53 -16.24
N PHE A 480 -21.93 1.49 -15.96
CA PHE A 480 -21.96 0.74 -14.70
C PHE A 480 -23.32 0.11 -14.36
N GLY A 481 -24.19 -0.10 -15.34
CA GLY A 481 -25.54 -0.63 -15.15
C GLY A 481 -26.51 0.36 -14.49
N ILE A 482 -26.15 1.63 -14.36
CA ILE A 482 -27.00 2.69 -13.82
C ILE A 482 -28.07 3.02 -14.86
N SER A 483 -29.34 2.88 -14.50
CA SER A 483 -30.45 3.11 -15.42
C SER A 483 -30.66 4.59 -15.76
N ASP A 484 -31.20 4.89 -16.96
CA ASP A 484 -31.51 6.26 -17.38
C ASP A 484 -32.45 6.97 -16.40
N ALA A 485 -33.40 6.24 -15.79
CA ALA A 485 -34.30 6.78 -14.77
C ALA A 485 -33.55 7.19 -13.50
N ALA A 486 -32.52 6.42 -13.09
CA ALA A 486 -31.66 6.77 -11.96
C ALA A 486 -30.77 7.98 -12.28
N LEU A 487 -30.23 8.06 -13.50
CA LEU A 487 -29.47 9.24 -13.96
C LEU A 487 -30.38 10.49 -14.02
N GLY A 488 -31.60 10.32 -14.46
CA GLY A 488 -32.58 11.39 -14.45
C GLY A 488 -32.93 11.89 -13.04
N LEU A 489 -33.05 10.97 -12.06
CA LEU A 489 -33.22 11.33 -10.65
C LEU A 489 -31.99 12.05 -10.14
N LEU A 490 -30.80 11.47 -10.35
CA LEU A 490 -29.54 12.03 -9.90
C LEU A 490 -29.34 13.47 -10.38
N SER A 491 -29.66 13.75 -11.64
CA SER A 491 -29.59 15.10 -12.21
C SER A 491 -30.61 16.07 -11.57
N LYS A 492 -31.83 15.62 -11.27
CA LYS A 492 -32.90 16.47 -10.72
C LYS A 492 -32.70 16.84 -9.25
N VAL A 493 -32.07 15.99 -8.48
CA VAL A 493 -31.85 16.22 -7.03
C VAL A 493 -30.63 17.07 -6.74
N GLN A 494 -29.86 17.49 -7.76
CA GLN A 494 -28.70 18.34 -7.55
C GLN A 494 -29.09 19.74 -7.11
N GLY A 495 -28.37 20.27 -6.13
CA GLY A 495 -28.55 21.61 -5.58
C GLY A 495 -27.47 21.98 -4.58
N ALA A 496 -27.49 23.23 -4.11
CA ALA A 496 -26.52 23.72 -3.13
C ALA A 496 -26.53 22.93 -1.81
N ASN A 497 -27.69 22.37 -1.44
CA ASN A 497 -27.87 21.61 -0.19
C ASN A 497 -27.82 20.09 -0.40
N THR A 498 -27.41 19.63 -1.58
CA THR A 498 -27.25 18.20 -1.89
C THR A 498 -25.81 17.80 -1.81
N ILE A 499 -25.49 16.72 -1.06
CA ILE A 499 -24.19 16.07 -1.04
C ILE A 499 -24.31 14.63 -1.54
N ASN A 500 -23.43 14.24 -2.45
CA ASN A 500 -23.44 12.95 -3.10
C ASN A 500 -22.30 12.08 -2.58
N PHE A 501 -22.61 10.87 -2.11
CA PHE A 501 -21.67 9.81 -1.74
C PHE A 501 -21.70 8.71 -2.79
N CYS A 502 -20.57 8.48 -3.47
CA CYS A 502 -20.42 7.43 -4.48
C CYS A 502 -19.73 6.21 -3.84
N PHE A 503 -20.49 5.13 -3.61
CA PHE A 503 -20.00 3.86 -3.07
C PHE A 503 -19.72 2.88 -4.21
N GLY A 504 -18.48 2.79 -4.65
CA GLY A 504 -18.04 1.91 -5.72
C GLY A 504 -17.02 2.55 -6.65
N ASN A 505 -16.95 2.06 -7.87
CA ASN A 505 -15.95 2.47 -8.85
C ASN A 505 -15.96 4.00 -9.10
N PRO A 506 -14.82 4.71 -8.91
CA PRO A 506 -14.77 6.16 -9.02
C PRO A 506 -15.12 6.70 -10.43
N TYR A 507 -14.97 5.92 -11.48
CA TYR A 507 -15.38 6.36 -12.83
C TYR A 507 -16.89 6.60 -12.96
N ALA A 508 -17.74 6.02 -12.09
CA ALA A 508 -19.17 6.31 -12.07
C ALA A 508 -19.47 7.76 -11.67
N VAL A 509 -18.51 8.45 -11.03
CA VAL A 509 -18.59 9.88 -10.68
C VAL A 509 -18.62 10.78 -11.92
N ALA A 510 -18.33 10.26 -13.12
CA ALA A 510 -18.55 10.98 -14.39
C ALA A 510 -20.00 11.52 -14.51
N ASN A 511 -20.97 10.84 -13.88
CA ASN A 511 -22.36 11.29 -13.80
C ASN A 511 -22.60 12.47 -12.83
N LEU A 512 -21.58 12.88 -12.06
CA LEU A 512 -21.60 13.92 -11.03
C LEU A 512 -20.62 15.07 -11.29
N CYS A 513 -20.01 15.15 -12.48
CA CYS A 513 -18.96 16.15 -12.79
C CYS A 513 -19.38 17.60 -12.58
N ASN A 514 -20.67 17.89 -12.70
CA ASN A 514 -21.26 19.22 -12.48
C ASN A 514 -21.92 19.38 -11.10
N ALA A 515 -21.89 18.36 -10.25
CA ALA A 515 -22.45 18.45 -8.91
C ALA A 515 -21.62 19.36 -7.99
N ASN A 516 -22.30 19.99 -7.02
CA ASN A 516 -21.66 20.97 -6.10
C ASN A 516 -20.92 20.33 -4.94
N ASN A 517 -21.34 19.14 -4.49
CA ASN A 517 -20.74 18.49 -3.34
C ASN A 517 -20.65 16.97 -3.62
N VAL A 518 -19.43 16.44 -3.73
CA VAL A 518 -19.16 15.06 -4.17
C VAL A 518 -18.11 14.41 -3.30
N VAL A 519 -18.45 13.22 -2.80
CA VAL A 519 -17.59 12.34 -2.00
C VAL A 519 -17.47 10.99 -2.70
N VAL A 520 -16.26 10.47 -2.82
CA VAL A 520 -15.98 9.12 -3.35
C VAL A 520 -15.55 8.20 -2.21
N CYS A 521 -16.18 7.05 -2.12
CA CYS A 521 -15.94 6.03 -1.08
C CYS A 521 -15.29 4.75 -1.63
N TYR A 522 -15.29 4.53 -2.96
CA TYR A 522 -14.63 3.45 -3.72
C TYR A 522 -15.22 2.04 -3.57
N GLU A 523 -15.68 1.64 -2.40
CA GLU A 523 -16.31 0.33 -2.15
C GLU A 523 -17.69 0.52 -1.55
N ASP A 524 -18.56 -0.51 -1.68
CA ASP A 524 -19.93 -0.50 -1.14
C ASP A 524 -20.12 -1.61 -0.09
N ASP A 525 -19.30 -1.60 0.93
CA ASP A 525 -19.37 -2.50 2.07
C ASP A 525 -19.68 -1.76 3.39
N ALA A 526 -19.99 -2.51 4.43
CA ALA A 526 -20.39 -1.93 5.71
C ALA A 526 -19.28 -1.08 6.36
N ILE A 527 -17.99 -1.41 6.14
CA ILE A 527 -16.85 -0.68 6.70
C ILE A 527 -16.72 0.68 6.01
N THR A 528 -16.80 0.68 4.69
CA THR A 528 -16.72 1.91 3.89
C THR A 528 -17.93 2.80 4.11
N GLN A 529 -19.13 2.22 4.22
CA GLN A 529 -20.35 2.95 4.57
C GLN A 529 -20.25 3.59 5.96
N LYS A 530 -19.65 2.88 6.96
CA LYS A 530 -19.34 3.44 8.28
C LYS A 530 -18.36 4.61 8.20
N ALA A 531 -17.31 4.49 7.39
CA ALA A 531 -16.36 5.58 7.18
C ALA A 531 -17.04 6.81 6.53
N GLY A 532 -17.92 6.62 5.56
CA GLY A 532 -18.73 7.70 4.95
C GLY A 532 -19.60 8.44 5.97
N ILE A 533 -20.25 7.72 6.90
CA ILE A 533 -21.00 8.33 8.00
C ILE A 533 -20.08 9.12 8.94
N GLN A 534 -18.92 8.59 9.27
CA GLN A 534 -17.94 9.29 10.12
C GLN A 534 -17.45 10.58 9.47
N LEU A 535 -17.29 10.58 8.15
CA LEU A 535 -16.96 11.79 7.40
C LEU A 535 -18.12 12.80 7.47
N LEU A 536 -19.38 12.36 7.22
CA LEU A 536 -20.55 13.21 7.29
C LEU A 536 -20.75 13.84 8.69
N GLN A 537 -20.40 13.09 9.74
CA GLN A 537 -20.41 13.58 11.13
C GLN A 537 -19.19 14.45 11.49
N GLY A 538 -18.16 14.50 10.64
CA GLY A 538 -16.90 15.18 10.90
C GLY A 538 -16.02 14.50 11.96
N THR A 539 -16.24 13.20 12.24
CA THR A 539 -15.41 12.41 13.16
C THR A 539 -14.23 11.74 12.45
N THR A 540 -14.16 11.82 11.14
CA THR A 540 -12.97 11.52 10.30
C THR A 540 -12.81 12.61 9.25
N GLN A 541 -11.59 12.75 8.73
CA GLN A 541 -11.25 13.75 7.70
C GLN A 541 -11.07 13.08 6.34
N PRO A 542 -11.34 13.79 5.22
CA PRO A 542 -11.02 13.31 3.89
C PRO A 542 -9.53 13.50 3.64
N GLU A 543 -8.81 12.39 3.44
CA GLU A 543 -7.37 12.38 3.13
C GLU A 543 -7.08 11.77 1.77
N GLY A 544 -8.10 11.15 1.15
CA GLY A 544 -7.97 10.47 -0.13
C GLY A 544 -7.75 11.42 -1.28
N LYS A 545 -7.02 10.94 -2.29
CA LYS A 545 -6.83 11.59 -3.59
C LYS A 545 -7.30 10.68 -4.69
N LEU A 546 -8.02 11.24 -5.68
CA LEU A 546 -8.55 10.47 -6.80
C LEU A 546 -7.41 9.77 -7.56
N PRO A 547 -7.42 8.44 -7.69
CA PRO A 547 -6.31 7.70 -8.30
C PRO A 547 -6.33 7.70 -9.83
N VAL A 548 -7.41 8.22 -10.42
CA VAL A 548 -7.65 8.26 -11.87
C VAL A 548 -8.36 9.55 -12.26
N THR A 549 -8.20 9.99 -13.50
CA THR A 549 -8.98 11.08 -14.09
C THR A 549 -10.35 10.55 -14.50
N VAL A 550 -11.40 11.20 -14.01
CA VAL A 550 -12.80 10.84 -14.29
C VAL A 550 -13.41 11.78 -15.34
N CYS A 551 -13.15 13.07 -15.22
CA CYS A 551 -13.58 14.12 -16.14
C CYS A 551 -12.73 15.38 -15.94
N ASP A 552 -12.92 16.42 -16.76
CA ASP A 552 -12.14 17.67 -16.70
C ASP A 552 -12.15 18.33 -15.31
N ASN A 553 -13.29 18.24 -14.59
CA ASN A 553 -13.43 18.79 -13.24
C ASN A 553 -12.77 17.91 -12.16
N PHE A 554 -12.55 16.63 -12.42
CA PHE A 554 -12.06 15.65 -11.47
C PHE A 554 -10.92 14.83 -12.09
N SER A 555 -9.74 15.44 -12.14
CA SER A 555 -8.51 14.80 -12.62
C SER A 555 -7.82 13.95 -11.55
N PHE A 556 -6.86 13.14 -11.94
CA PHE A 556 -5.95 12.45 -11.05
C PHE A 556 -5.40 13.41 -9.98
N GLY A 557 -5.34 12.95 -8.73
CA GLY A 557 -4.87 13.74 -7.59
C GLY A 557 -5.91 14.70 -7.02
N SER A 558 -7.09 14.85 -7.63
CA SER A 558 -8.17 15.65 -7.07
C SER A 558 -8.61 15.13 -5.70
N GLY A 559 -8.89 16.03 -4.79
CA GLY A 559 -9.36 15.75 -3.44
C GLY A 559 -9.10 16.94 -2.52
N ILE A 560 -10.12 17.36 -1.78
CA ILE A 560 -10.02 18.44 -0.81
C ILE A 560 -9.49 17.85 0.49
N GLU A 561 -8.41 18.41 1.01
CA GLU A 561 -7.94 18.16 2.37
C GLU A 561 -8.57 19.22 3.27
N THR A 562 -9.26 18.78 4.31
CA THR A 562 -9.71 19.71 5.35
C THR A 562 -8.60 19.82 6.39
N THR A 563 -8.06 21.00 6.57
CA THR A 563 -6.94 21.26 7.50
C THR A 563 -7.35 21.24 8.97
N SER A 564 -8.62 21.01 9.29
CA SER A 564 -9.11 21.01 10.66
C SER A 564 -9.15 19.58 11.22
N PHE A 565 -8.15 19.23 12.01
CA PHE A 565 -8.12 17.99 12.81
C PHE A 565 -9.21 17.94 13.90
N PHE A 566 -9.86 19.06 14.18
CA PHE A 566 -10.83 19.16 15.26
C PHE A 566 -12.06 19.94 14.80
N ASN A 567 -13.24 19.40 15.10
CA ASN A 567 -14.48 20.15 14.96
C ASN A 567 -14.48 21.34 15.92
N THR A 568 -15.03 22.46 15.48
CA THR A 568 -15.29 23.61 16.36
C THR A 568 -16.61 23.43 17.11
N ALA A 569 -16.67 23.92 18.32
CA ALA A 569 -17.90 23.97 19.12
C ALA A 569 -17.93 25.22 19.97
N VAL A 570 -19.11 25.65 20.38
CA VAL A 570 -19.19 26.65 21.47
C VAL A 570 -18.76 25.99 22.79
N PRO A 571 -18.03 26.70 23.67
CA PRO A 571 -17.46 26.11 24.87
C PRO A 571 -18.49 25.41 25.77
N GLU A 572 -19.71 25.90 25.83
CA GLU A 572 -20.79 25.34 26.64
C GLU A 572 -21.22 23.93 26.20
N GLU A 573 -21.09 23.60 24.93
CA GLU A 573 -21.40 22.22 24.40
C GLU A 573 -20.49 21.15 25.00
N VAL A 574 -19.29 21.53 25.42
CA VAL A 574 -18.31 20.60 25.99
C VAL A 574 -18.12 20.86 27.52
N GLY A 575 -19.03 21.61 28.13
CA GLY A 575 -18.98 21.93 29.57
C GLY A 575 -17.81 22.85 29.93
N MET A 576 -17.50 23.81 29.07
CA MET A 576 -16.59 24.93 29.33
C MET A 576 -17.38 26.25 29.28
N SER A 577 -16.80 27.34 29.79
CA SER A 577 -17.44 28.66 29.82
C SER A 577 -16.78 29.60 28.81
N SER A 578 -17.57 30.14 27.88
CA SER A 578 -17.12 31.21 26.97
C SER A 578 -16.56 32.42 27.72
N VAL A 579 -17.24 32.83 28.80
CA VAL A 579 -16.78 33.95 29.66
C VAL A 579 -15.47 33.62 30.36
N GLY A 580 -15.30 32.33 30.78
CA GLY A 580 -14.05 31.85 31.37
C GLY A 580 -12.88 31.90 30.40
N LEU A 581 -13.12 31.50 29.14
CA LEU A 581 -12.11 31.50 28.09
C LEU A 581 -11.72 32.91 27.61
N GLN A 582 -12.60 33.92 27.73
CA GLN A 582 -12.26 35.31 27.42
C GLN A 582 -11.15 35.87 28.31
N LYS A 583 -10.90 35.29 29.52
CA LYS A 583 -9.75 35.69 30.35
C LYS A 583 -8.42 35.47 29.63
N ILE A 584 -8.34 34.53 28.70
CA ILE A 584 -7.15 34.28 27.85
C ILE A 584 -6.81 35.52 27.02
N ASP A 585 -7.83 36.20 26.46
CA ASP A 585 -7.64 37.45 25.70
C ASP A 585 -6.93 38.51 26.55
N SER A 586 -7.37 38.66 27.81
CA SER A 586 -6.79 39.64 28.73
C SER A 586 -5.35 39.30 29.14
N ILE A 587 -5.05 37.99 29.35
CA ILE A 587 -3.72 37.53 29.74
C ILE A 587 -2.74 37.68 28.55
N ALA A 588 -3.15 37.25 27.37
CA ALA A 588 -2.33 37.36 26.14
C ALA A 588 -2.02 38.83 25.84
N LYS A 589 -3.02 39.69 25.93
CA LYS A 589 -2.85 41.13 25.71
C LYS A 589 -1.92 41.77 26.75
N ALA A 590 -2.09 41.47 28.05
CA ALA A 590 -1.20 41.98 29.09
C ALA A 590 0.26 41.56 28.91
N ALA A 591 0.50 40.31 28.43
CA ALA A 591 1.86 39.82 28.11
C ALA A 591 2.49 40.58 26.95
N ILE A 592 1.72 40.93 25.91
CA ILE A 592 2.18 41.72 24.77
C ILE A 592 2.42 43.15 25.16
N ASP A 593 1.48 43.78 25.87
CA ASP A 593 1.56 45.17 26.32
C ASP A 593 2.76 45.40 27.28
N SER A 594 3.14 44.37 28.05
CA SER A 594 4.33 44.41 28.91
C SER A 594 5.63 44.03 28.20
N ALA A 595 5.59 43.81 26.89
CA ALA A 595 6.71 43.31 26.06
C ALA A 595 7.33 42.01 26.59
N ALA A 596 6.56 41.18 27.29
CA ALA A 596 7.02 39.83 27.68
C ALA A 596 7.10 38.88 26.52
N ILE A 597 6.19 39.01 25.53
CA ILE A 597 6.19 38.28 24.25
C ILE A 597 5.75 39.22 23.11
N PRO A 598 6.21 39.06 21.89
CA PRO A 598 5.73 39.85 20.76
C PRO A 598 4.35 39.41 20.28
N GLY A 599 4.02 38.14 20.40
CA GLY A 599 2.74 37.55 20.04
C GLY A 599 2.65 36.09 20.45
N CYS A 600 1.45 35.52 20.33
CA CYS A 600 1.19 34.11 20.59
C CYS A 600 -0.04 33.62 19.86
N VAL A 601 -0.15 32.29 19.71
CA VAL A 601 -1.38 31.58 19.32
C VAL A 601 -1.81 30.73 20.52
N VAL A 602 -3.09 30.86 20.92
CA VAL A 602 -3.67 30.06 21.99
C VAL A 602 -4.74 29.14 21.40
N PHE A 603 -4.59 27.84 21.62
CA PHE A 603 -5.49 26.80 21.17
C PHE A 603 -6.02 25.99 22.36
N VAL A 604 -7.35 25.86 22.46
CA VAL A 604 -8.00 25.04 23.49
C VAL A 604 -8.99 24.10 22.83
N ALA A 605 -8.83 22.79 23.10
CA ALA A 605 -9.76 21.76 22.68
C ALA A 605 -10.19 20.89 23.86
N LYS A 606 -11.45 20.45 23.85
CA LYS A 606 -12.00 19.51 24.82
C LYS A 606 -12.93 18.51 24.13
N ASN A 607 -12.81 17.23 24.48
CA ASN A 607 -13.58 16.14 23.89
C ASN A 607 -13.50 16.09 22.34
N GLY A 608 -12.30 16.37 21.78
CA GLY A 608 -12.08 16.40 20.34
C GLY A 608 -12.68 17.61 19.60
N LYS A 609 -13.18 18.62 20.33
CA LYS A 609 -13.74 19.85 19.74
C LYS A 609 -12.91 21.07 20.13
N VAL A 610 -12.59 21.92 19.15
CA VAL A 610 -11.92 23.21 19.38
C VAL A 610 -12.93 24.20 19.89
N VAL A 611 -12.66 24.77 21.02
CA VAL A 611 -13.51 25.78 21.68
C VAL A 611 -12.86 27.17 21.75
N TYR A 612 -11.57 27.25 21.43
CA TYR A 612 -10.83 28.47 21.35
C TYR A 612 -9.59 28.30 20.44
N ASN A 613 -9.42 29.23 19.50
CA ASN A 613 -8.24 29.29 18.64
C ASN A 613 -8.06 30.73 18.17
N LYS A 614 -7.12 31.45 18.82
CA LYS A 614 -6.87 32.85 18.51
C LYS A 614 -5.39 33.18 18.49
N ALA A 615 -5.03 34.09 17.60
CA ALA A 615 -3.71 34.70 17.51
C ALA A 615 -3.72 36.10 18.07
N PHE A 616 -2.61 36.53 18.70
CA PHE A 616 -2.43 37.81 19.36
C PHE A 616 -1.07 38.41 19.04
N GLY A 617 -0.99 39.73 18.83
CA GLY A 617 0.26 40.46 18.61
C GLY A 617 0.89 40.23 17.25
N THR A 618 2.22 40.23 17.17
CA THR A 618 3.03 40.19 15.98
C THR A 618 4.12 39.09 16.07
N THR A 619 4.77 38.79 14.98
CA THR A 619 5.80 37.71 14.91
C THR A 619 7.10 38.07 15.64
N ASN A 620 7.38 39.38 15.81
CA ASN A 620 8.52 39.89 16.55
C ASN A 620 8.22 41.34 17.04
N TYR A 621 9.05 41.88 17.94
CA TYR A 621 8.86 43.19 18.54
C TYR A 621 8.99 44.38 17.56
N ASN A 622 9.67 44.21 16.46
CA ASN A 622 9.99 45.29 15.52
C ASN A 622 9.08 45.28 14.29
N ASN A 623 8.00 44.53 14.32
CA ASN A 623 7.37 44.11 13.08
C ASN A 623 5.87 44.47 13.07
N THR A 624 5.41 44.59 11.87
CA THR A 624 4.02 44.84 11.51
C THR A 624 3.29 43.56 11.06
N ASP A 625 3.97 42.39 10.99
CA ASP A 625 3.36 41.15 10.53
C ASP A 625 2.52 40.54 11.64
N PRO A 626 1.18 40.54 11.54
CA PRO A 626 0.32 40.04 12.57
C PRO A 626 0.49 38.52 12.75
N MET A 627 0.41 38.06 13.99
CA MET A 627 0.35 36.65 14.29
C MET A 627 -0.90 36.02 13.68
N GLN A 628 -0.76 34.83 13.07
CA GLN A 628 -1.83 34.07 12.46
C GLN A 628 -1.99 32.70 13.11
N THR A 629 -3.20 32.14 13.09
CA THR A 629 -3.49 30.83 13.72
C THR A 629 -2.92 29.62 12.98
N ASP A 630 -2.49 29.80 11.74
CA ASP A 630 -1.89 28.80 10.85
C ASP A 630 -0.36 28.89 10.74
N MET A 631 0.26 29.76 11.56
CA MET A 631 1.73 29.87 11.58
C MET A 631 2.38 28.63 12.16
N VAL A 632 3.54 28.29 11.57
CA VAL A 632 4.38 27.17 12.02
C VAL A 632 5.39 27.68 13.05
N PHE A 633 5.44 27.01 14.21
CA PHE A 633 6.33 27.34 15.31
C PHE A 633 7.44 26.30 15.47
N ASP A 634 8.63 26.73 15.86
CA ASP A 634 9.63 25.84 16.42
C ASP A 634 9.09 25.26 17.74
N LEU A 635 9.03 23.92 17.79
CA LEU A 635 8.49 23.21 18.96
C LEU A 635 9.44 23.25 20.17
N ALA A 636 10.71 23.65 19.97
CA ALA A 636 11.72 23.70 21.03
C ALA A 636 11.66 22.43 21.91
N SER A 637 11.54 22.55 23.21
CA SER A 637 11.50 21.40 24.13
C SER A 637 10.26 20.52 24.03
N VAL A 638 9.19 20.95 23.37
CA VAL A 638 8.06 20.06 23.06
C VAL A 638 8.51 18.88 22.17
N THR A 639 9.58 19.05 21.38
CA THR A 639 10.23 17.98 20.61
C THR A 639 10.62 16.78 21.48
N LYS A 640 11.00 16.99 22.75
CA LYS A 640 11.37 15.91 23.67
C LYS A 640 10.22 14.91 23.84
N ILE A 641 8.99 15.39 24.01
CA ILE A 641 7.81 14.56 24.27
C ILE A 641 7.11 14.13 22.96
N SER A 642 7.11 14.97 21.92
CA SER A 642 6.39 14.69 20.68
C SER A 642 7.20 13.86 19.67
N ALA A 643 8.53 13.85 19.76
CA ALA A 643 9.39 13.08 18.86
C ALA A 643 10.22 12.03 19.61
N THR A 644 11.14 12.47 20.49
CA THR A 644 12.13 11.56 21.10
C THR A 644 11.48 10.53 22.03
N THR A 645 10.56 10.96 22.91
CA THR A 645 9.84 10.03 23.81
C THR A 645 8.99 9.03 23.00
N VAL A 646 8.29 9.48 21.98
CA VAL A 646 7.45 8.62 21.14
C VAL A 646 8.32 7.59 20.37
N ALA A 647 9.48 8.00 19.88
CA ALA A 647 10.43 7.08 19.24
C ALA A 647 10.93 6.02 20.25
N ILE A 648 11.30 6.41 21.48
CA ILE A 648 11.68 5.44 22.53
C ILE A 648 10.49 4.52 22.88
N MET A 649 9.26 5.03 22.99
CA MET A 649 8.06 4.20 23.24
C MET A 649 7.91 3.13 22.16
N LYS A 650 8.10 3.48 20.88
CA LYS A 650 8.05 2.52 19.78
C LYS A 650 9.16 1.48 19.85
N LEU A 651 10.37 1.87 20.26
CA LEU A 651 11.48 0.93 20.45
C LEU A 651 11.28 0.02 21.67
N VAL A 652 10.62 0.49 22.71
CA VAL A 652 10.23 -0.34 23.88
C VAL A 652 9.12 -1.33 23.48
N GLU A 653 8.08 -0.89 22.78
CA GLU A 653 7.02 -1.76 22.25
C GLU A 653 7.60 -2.89 21.39
N THR A 654 8.54 -2.58 20.52
CA THR A 654 9.20 -3.55 19.64
C THR A 654 10.34 -4.34 20.33
N LYS A 655 10.49 -4.18 21.65
CA LYS A 655 11.51 -4.84 22.50
C LYS A 655 12.97 -4.56 22.10
N LYS A 656 13.22 -3.52 21.31
CA LYS A 656 14.56 -3.08 20.91
C LYS A 656 15.24 -2.26 21.99
N VAL A 657 14.47 -1.57 22.84
CA VAL A 657 14.96 -0.80 24.00
C VAL A 657 14.24 -1.29 25.26
N GLN A 658 14.94 -1.34 26.39
CA GLN A 658 14.39 -1.67 27.70
C GLN A 658 14.67 -0.52 28.66
N LEU A 659 13.65 -0.05 29.41
CA LEU A 659 13.75 1.12 30.29
C LEU A 659 14.73 0.94 31.44
N ASN A 660 14.95 -0.30 31.91
CA ASN A 660 15.88 -0.65 32.98
C ASN A 660 17.33 -0.87 32.51
N LYS A 661 17.58 -0.88 31.21
CA LYS A 661 18.91 -0.93 30.62
C LYS A 661 19.55 0.44 30.62
N THR A 662 20.87 0.48 30.45
CA THR A 662 21.68 1.69 30.51
C THR A 662 22.02 2.23 29.12
N ILE A 663 22.42 3.49 29.03
CA ILE A 663 22.89 4.04 27.75
C ILE A 663 24.15 3.33 27.24
N GLY A 664 24.98 2.81 28.11
CA GLY A 664 26.16 2.00 27.73
C GLY A 664 25.80 0.68 27.04
N ASP A 665 24.57 0.15 27.26
CA ASP A 665 24.08 -1.03 26.54
C ASP A 665 23.81 -0.71 25.06
N TYR A 666 23.41 0.53 24.75
CA TYR A 666 22.95 0.95 23.40
C TYR A 666 23.98 1.82 22.66
N ILE A 667 24.77 2.63 23.36
CA ILE A 667 25.69 3.60 22.77
C ILE A 667 27.15 3.17 23.08
N PRO A 668 27.88 2.57 22.11
CA PRO A 668 29.20 2.02 22.37
C PRO A 668 30.25 3.03 22.87
N TRP A 669 30.24 4.26 22.34
CA TRP A 669 31.24 5.29 22.69
C TRP A 669 31.04 5.93 24.08
N VAL A 670 29.92 5.66 24.76
CA VAL A 670 29.68 6.09 26.15
C VAL A 670 30.34 5.14 27.14
N ARG A 671 30.66 3.90 26.73
CA ARG A 671 31.26 2.88 27.59
C ARG A 671 32.63 3.37 28.13
N GLY A 672 32.85 3.12 29.40
CA GLY A 672 34.07 3.61 30.09
C GLY A 672 33.92 5.00 30.71
N SER A 673 32.82 5.71 30.49
CA SER A 673 32.51 6.96 31.17
C SER A 673 31.63 6.73 32.41
N ASP A 674 31.60 7.70 33.32
CA ASP A 674 30.72 7.72 34.50
C ASP A 674 29.21 7.78 34.12
N LYS A 675 28.90 8.04 32.84
CA LYS A 675 27.55 8.11 32.31
C LYS A 675 27.04 6.78 31.75
N ALA A 676 27.96 5.83 31.48
CA ALA A 676 27.60 4.52 30.90
C ALA A 676 26.48 3.78 31.68
N SER A 677 26.44 3.97 32.99
CA SER A 677 25.49 3.32 33.93
C SER A 677 24.12 4.02 34.03
N ILE A 678 23.88 5.12 33.32
CA ILE A 678 22.59 5.85 33.35
C ILE A 678 21.52 5.03 32.68
N LYS A 679 20.40 4.78 33.35
CA LYS A 679 19.27 4.04 32.80
C LYS A 679 18.44 4.90 31.84
N ILE A 680 17.83 4.23 30.87
CA ILE A 680 16.90 4.89 29.92
C ILE A 680 15.74 5.56 30.68
N SER A 681 15.20 4.90 31.72
CA SER A 681 14.16 5.48 32.57
C SER A 681 14.58 6.79 33.23
N ASP A 682 15.82 6.88 33.69
CA ASP A 682 16.31 8.05 34.44
C ASP A 682 16.48 9.27 33.52
N LEU A 683 16.88 9.05 32.26
CA LEU A 683 16.91 10.09 31.23
C LEU A 683 15.53 10.62 30.91
N LEU A 684 14.55 9.72 30.68
CA LEU A 684 13.16 10.10 30.38
C LEU A 684 12.51 10.89 31.53
N LEU A 685 12.89 10.61 32.77
CA LEU A 685 12.37 11.25 33.98
C LEU A 685 13.18 12.47 34.44
N HIS A 686 14.25 12.86 33.72
CA HIS A 686 15.19 13.89 34.16
C HIS A 686 15.80 13.63 35.55
N GLN A 687 16.10 12.36 35.83
CA GLN A 687 16.71 11.89 37.08
C GLN A 687 18.14 11.34 36.89
N ALA A 688 18.68 11.49 35.68
CA ALA A 688 20.01 10.99 35.34
C ALA A 688 21.16 11.73 36.06
N GLY A 689 20.93 12.92 36.56
CA GLY A 689 21.92 13.76 37.23
C GLY A 689 22.87 14.48 36.27
N LEU A 690 22.49 14.62 35.00
CA LEU A 690 23.27 15.40 34.04
C LEU A 690 23.07 16.90 34.25
N VAL A 691 24.08 17.69 33.85
CA VAL A 691 23.97 19.14 33.86
C VAL A 691 22.79 19.60 33.00
N PRO A 692 22.05 20.65 33.41
CA PRO A 692 20.83 21.08 32.70
C PRO A 692 21.02 21.36 31.22
N PHE A 693 22.07 22.09 30.88
CA PHE A 693 22.46 22.37 29.49
C PHE A 693 23.93 22.81 29.38
N ILE A 694 24.47 22.75 28.17
CA ILE A 694 25.77 23.30 27.81
C ILE A 694 25.54 24.30 26.68
N THR A 695 26.09 25.52 26.81
CA THR A 695 25.80 26.65 25.90
C THR A 695 26.51 26.53 24.54
N PHE A 696 26.40 25.40 23.87
CA PHE A 696 27.05 25.14 22.58
C PHE A 696 26.77 26.21 21.52
N HIS A 697 25.56 26.74 21.48
CA HIS A 697 25.13 27.76 20.51
C HIS A 697 25.95 29.06 20.61
N LYS A 698 26.36 29.45 21.79
CA LYS A 698 27.15 30.69 21.96
C LYS A 698 28.54 30.59 21.36
N GLU A 699 29.12 29.40 21.32
CA GLU A 699 30.49 29.18 20.86
C GLU A 699 30.63 29.19 19.36
N VAL A 700 29.52 28.89 18.66
CA VAL A 700 29.48 28.85 17.19
C VAL A 700 29.09 30.19 16.58
N LEU A 701 28.79 31.19 17.42
CA LEU A 701 28.53 32.55 16.97
C LEU A 701 29.81 33.39 16.99
N ASP A 702 29.86 34.34 16.10
CA ASP A 702 30.88 35.39 16.13
C ASP A 702 30.61 36.33 17.34
N PRO A 703 31.57 36.52 18.25
CA PRO A 703 31.36 37.26 19.49
C PRO A 703 31.07 38.77 19.26
N THR A 704 31.42 39.30 18.10
CA THR A 704 31.24 40.74 17.80
C THR A 704 29.89 40.97 17.15
N THR A 705 29.50 40.10 16.22
CA THR A 705 28.31 40.31 15.38
C THR A 705 27.10 39.49 15.86
N ASN A 706 27.30 38.52 16.75
CA ASN A 706 26.32 37.54 17.20
C ASN A 706 25.68 36.73 16.06
N LYS A 707 26.36 36.64 14.91
CA LYS A 707 25.95 35.85 13.73
C LYS A 707 26.70 34.51 13.68
N PRO A 708 26.20 33.52 12.94
CA PRO A 708 26.91 32.26 12.69
C PRO A 708 28.36 32.52 12.23
N SER A 709 29.32 31.97 12.96
CA SER A 709 30.75 32.17 12.70
C SER A 709 31.20 31.33 11.49
N PRO A 710 31.92 31.90 10.51
CA PRO A 710 32.46 31.15 9.38
C PRO A 710 33.42 30.03 9.77
N LYS A 711 33.93 30.05 11.01
CA LYS A 711 34.76 28.96 11.59
C LYS A 711 33.96 27.66 11.72
N TYR A 712 32.65 27.74 11.95
CA TYR A 712 31.77 26.63 12.24
C TYR A 712 30.69 26.41 11.19
N PHE A 713 30.38 27.43 10.38
CA PHE A 713 29.31 27.38 9.38
C PHE A 713 29.79 27.80 8.00
N SER A 714 29.19 27.19 6.99
CA SER A 714 29.31 27.57 5.58
C SER A 714 27.94 27.78 4.97
N THR A 715 27.82 28.64 3.96
CA THR A 715 26.58 28.81 3.18
C THR A 715 26.39 27.72 2.11
N THR A 716 27.40 26.91 1.86
CA THR A 716 27.39 25.83 0.88
C THR A 716 27.86 24.53 1.52
N ALA A 717 27.31 23.39 1.07
CA ALA A 717 27.76 22.07 1.49
C ALA A 717 29.17 21.78 0.95
N THR A 718 30.08 21.38 1.81
CA THR A 718 31.45 20.93 1.45
C THR A 718 31.82 19.71 2.29
N PRO A 719 32.88 18.96 1.97
CA PRO A 719 33.38 17.87 2.83
C PRO A 719 33.70 18.29 4.27
N GLN A 720 34.08 19.55 4.49
CA GLN A 720 34.32 20.10 5.82
C GLN A 720 33.03 20.55 6.53
N PHE A 721 32.02 20.97 5.78
CA PHE A 721 30.74 21.46 6.27
C PHE A 721 29.57 20.65 5.65
N PRO A 722 29.41 19.36 5.99
CA PRO A 722 28.41 18.51 5.36
C PRO A 722 27.04 18.55 6.05
N VAL A 723 26.96 19.04 7.30
CA VAL A 723 25.76 18.91 8.12
C VAL A 723 24.86 20.11 7.92
N ARG A 724 23.78 19.94 7.16
CA ARG A 724 22.76 20.99 6.96
C ARG A 724 22.00 21.21 8.27
N VAL A 725 22.04 22.44 8.78
CA VAL A 725 21.34 22.85 10.03
C VAL A 725 20.19 23.84 9.78
N ALA A 726 20.24 24.55 8.65
CA ALA A 726 19.17 25.42 8.17
C ALA A 726 19.27 25.60 6.64
N GLU A 727 18.38 26.36 6.05
CA GLU A 727 18.49 26.73 4.63
C GLU A 727 19.78 27.53 4.42
N ASN A 728 20.63 27.06 3.50
CA ASN A 728 21.94 27.65 3.18
C ASN A 728 22.87 27.82 4.40
N VAL A 729 22.74 26.93 5.42
CA VAL A 729 23.62 26.92 6.60
C VAL A 729 24.07 25.48 6.87
N TYR A 730 25.39 25.26 6.76
CA TYR A 730 26.00 23.94 6.93
C TYR A 730 27.05 23.99 8.05
N LEU A 731 26.92 23.08 9.00
CA LEU A 731 27.81 22.97 10.16
C LEU A 731 29.01 22.09 9.85
N ARG A 732 30.14 22.43 10.47
CA ARG A 732 31.41 21.70 10.38
C ARG A 732 31.25 20.26 10.92
N ASN A 733 31.87 19.31 10.24
CA ASN A 733 31.72 17.86 10.45
C ASN A 733 32.18 17.38 11.85
N ASP A 734 33.19 18.01 12.48
CA ASP A 734 33.75 17.63 13.77
C ASP A 734 33.07 18.30 14.99
N TRP A 735 32.15 19.23 14.75
CA TRP A 735 31.53 19.98 15.85
C TRP A 735 30.61 19.11 16.71
N GLN A 736 29.90 18.19 16.07
CA GLN A 736 28.99 17.28 16.78
C GLN A 736 29.77 16.36 17.74
N ASP A 737 30.90 15.82 17.30
CA ASP A 737 31.74 14.99 18.15
C ASP A 737 32.32 15.79 19.33
N SER A 738 32.69 17.05 19.10
CA SER A 738 33.13 17.98 20.16
C SER A 738 32.01 18.21 21.17
N MET A 739 30.77 18.35 20.77
CA MET A 739 29.60 18.47 21.67
C MET A 739 29.45 17.22 22.54
N TYR A 740 29.51 16.03 21.96
CA TYR A 740 29.37 14.77 22.72
C TYR A 740 30.53 14.54 23.70
N ALA A 741 31.77 14.81 23.31
CA ALA A 741 32.91 14.73 24.20
C ALA A 741 32.75 15.64 25.45
N ARG A 742 32.21 16.83 25.27
CA ARG A 742 31.93 17.78 26.37
C ARG A 742 30.78 17.35 27.26
N ILE A 743 29.69 16.76 26.69
CA ILE A 743 28.64 16.17 27.51
C ILE A 743 29.22 15.03 28.36
N LEU A 744 30.09 14.16 27.79
CA LEU A 744 30.74 13.08 28.51
C LEU A 744 31.66 13.56 29.64
N SER A 745 32.41 14.65 29.43
CA SER A 745 33.33 15.22 30.42
C SER A 745 32.62 16.11 31.46
N SER A 746 31.34 16.46 31.25
CA SER A 746 30.59 17.29 32.22
C SER A 746 30.40 16.58 33.56
N SER A 747 30.26 17.34 34.65
CA SER A 747 29.99 16.79 35.98
C SER A 747 28.62 16.11 36.05
N ARG A 748 28.48 15.14 36.94
CA ARG A 748 27.24 14.45 37.28
C ARG A 748 26.94 14.60 38.78
N PRO A 749 26.44 15.76 39.23
CA PRO A 749 26.41 16.10 40.64
C PRO A 749 25.44 15.28 41.48
N THR A 750 24.27 14.87 40.95
CA THR A 750 23.24 14.14 41.71
C THR A 750 22.39 13.29 40.77
N SER A 751 22.25 11.99 41.06
CA SER A 751 21.29 11.10 40.38
C SER A 751 20.08 10.85 41.28
N GLY A 752 18.93 10.53 40.67
CA GLY A 752 17.68 10.20 41.36
C GLY A 752 16.83 11.42 41.80
N LYS A 753 17.33 12.66 41.63
CA LYS A 753 16.54 13.88 41.79
C LYS A 753 16.18 14.42 40.42
N TYR A 754 14.98 14.99 40.31
CA TYR A 754 14.54 15.69 39.12
C TYR A 754 15.39 16.94 38.88
N VAL A 755 16.11 16.94 37.77
CA VAL A 755 16.85 18.10 37.23
C VAL A 755 16.67 18.11 35.74
N TYR A 756 15.82 19.00 35.22
CA TYR A 756 15.57 19.14 33.81
C TYR A 756 16.89 19.32 33.04
N SER A 757 17.13 18.45 32.06
CA SER A 757 18.38 18.47 31.29
C SER A 757 18.13 18.22 29.80
N ASP A 758 18.65 19.11 28.95
CA ASP A 758 18.69 18.90 27.50
C ASP A 758 19.59 17.73 27.13
N ASN A 759 20.66 17.50 27.91
CA ASN A 759 21.63 16.42 27.67
C ASN A 759 20.99 15.03 27.83
N ASP A 760 19.95 14.88 28.67
CA ASP A 760 19.19 13.63 28.80
C ASP A 760 18.58 13.24 27.45
N PHE A 761 17.98 14.18 26.75
CA PHE A 761 17.29 13.93 25.50
C PHE A 761 18.23 13.89 24.28
N ILE A 762 19.41 14.48 24.38
CA ILE A 762 20.50 14.27 23.41
C ILE A 762 20.95 12.79 23.44
N PHE A 763 21.14 12.22 24.63
CA PHE A 763 21.46 10.79 24.74
C PHE A 763 20.31 9.90 24.28
N LEU A 764 19.06 10.20 24.62
CA LEU A 764 17.90 9.43 24.12
C LEU A 764 17.81 9.45 22.59
N GLY A 765 18.07 10.59 21.95
CA GLY A 765 18.17 10.70 20.51
C GLY A 765 19.27 9.77 19.95
N LYS A 766 20.43 9.72 20.60
CA LYS A 766 21.54 8.83 20.22
C LYS A 766 21.23 7.35 20.44
N VAL A 767 20.43 7.00 21.44
CA VAL A 767 19.92 5.63 21.62
C VAL A 767 19.02 5.26 20.43
N VAL A 768 18.11 6.17 19.99
CA VAL A 768 17.26 5.93 18.83
C VAL A 768 18.12 5.69 17.58
N GLU A 769 19.06 6.58 17.27
CA GLU A 769 19.97 6.44 16.12
C GLU A 769 20.77 5.12 16.17
N SER A 770 21.36 4.80 17.32
CA SER A 770 22.19 3.60 17.49
C SER A 770 21.40 2.30 17.31
N VAL A 771 20.15 2.26 17.79
CA VAL A 771 19.30 1.05 17.75
C VAL A 771 18.62 0.87 16.38
N THR A 772 18.37 1.97 15.67
CA THR A 772 17.67 1.94 14.37
C THR A 772 18.63 1.93 13.18
N GLY A 773 19.86 2.41 13.35
CA GLY A 773 20.84 2.59 12.27
C GLY A 773 20.51 3.79 11.36
N MET A 774 19.66 4.71 11.79
CA MET A 774 19.26 5.92 11.05
C MET A 774 20.12 7.12 11.42
#